data_c3e2897c85746b3be76ce8291f8c1aa8
#
_entry.id   c3e2897c85746b3be76ce8291f8c1aa8
#
_cell.length_a   1.000
_cell.length_b   1.000
_cell.length_c   1.000
_cell.angle_alpha   90.00
_cell.angle_beta   90.00
_cell.angle_gamma   90.00
#
_symmetry.space_group_name_H-M   'P 1'
#
loop_
_entity.id
_entity.type
_entity.pdbx_description
1 polymer ?
#
loop_
_entity_poly.entity_id
_entity_poly.type
_entity_poly.pdbx_seq_one_letter_code
_entity_poly.pdbx_strand_id
1 'polypeptide(L)'
;MNLAKYSLDNTKIIYFFLAVLLIGGISSFGKLGKKEDAPCVIKSAVIMTRYPGAEPAEVERLITEPISREIQSMSGVYKIKSESMYGLSKITFELQPSLSASSIPQKWDELRRKVLNIQPQLPSGASTPTVSDDFGDVFGIYYGLTADDGFSYDEMRNWAERIKTQVVTADGVMKVALFGVQTEVVNIFISTNKLVGMGIDPKQLASLLQSQNQIINTGEIRAGEQQLRVTANGMYTTIDDIRNQVITTKAGQVKLGDIAVIEKGYLDPPSNIMHVNGKRAIGIGVSTDPQRDVVQTGENVKAKLSELLPLMPVGLELQSLYLENEIANEANNGFIINLIESILIVIVIIMLVMGLRAGVLIGSSLIFSIGGTLLIMSFFGVGLNRTSLAGFIIAMGMLVDNAIVVTDNAQIAIARGVNRRKALIDGATGPQWGLLGATFIAICSFLPLYLAPSSVAEIVKPLFVVLAISLGLSWILALTQTTVFGNFILKAKANGDAKDPYDKPFYHKFASILRTLIRRKVLTLGSMVALFIISLVIMGTMPQNFFPSLDKPYFRADVFYPDGYSINDVVKEMKSVEEHLVQQPEVKKVSITFGSTPLRYYLASTSVGPKPNFANVLVELTDSKYTKEYEENFDGYMKRNYPNAITRTSLFKLSPAVDAAIEIGFIGPNTDTLVALTNQALEIMHRNPDLINIRNSWGNKIPVWKPVYSPERAQPLGVSRQGMAQSIQIGTTGMTLGEYRQGDQVLPILLKDNTVDSFRINDLRTLPVFGTGNETTSLEQVVSDFDFQYRFSNVKDYNRQMVMMAQCDPRRGVNAIAAFNQVWSQVQKEIKVPEGYTMKYFGEQESQVESNEALAKNLPLTFFLMFVTLLFLFKTYRKPTVILLMLPLIFIGIVLGLLLLGKSFDFFSILGLLGLIGMNIKNAIVLVEQIDLEAKMGKKPLDAVVSATTSRIVPVAMASGTTILGMLPLLFDAMFGGMAATIMGGLLVASILTLFVLPVAYCAIQRIKD
;
A
#
# COMPACT_ATOMS: atom_id res chain seq x y z
N MET A 1 -15.68 -9.04 -44.42
CA MET A 1 -14.63 -10.05 -44.73
C MET A 1 -14.85 -11.27 -43.85
N ASN A 2 -14.92 -12.46 -44.37
CA ASN A 2 -15.12 -13.67 -43.56
C ASN A 2 -13.74 -14.17 -43.09
N LEU A 3 -13.37 -13.82 -41.86
CA LEU A 3 -12.07 -14.16 -41.27
C LEU A 3 -11.78 -15.66 -41.31
N ALA A 4 -12.77 -16.50 -41.03
CA ALA A 4 -12.61 -17.95 -41.03
C ALA A 4 -12.30 -18.50 -42.42
N LYS A 5 -12.99 -18.00 -43.48
CA LYS A 5 -12.71 -18.35 -44.84
C LYS A 5 -11.33 -17.86 -45.25
N TYR A 6 -11.00 -16.59 -45.00
CA TYR A 6 -9.69 -16.01 -45.29
C TYR A 6 -8.53 -16.82 -44.66
N SER A 7 -8.69 -17.24 -43.41
CA SER A 7 -7.68 -18.01 -42.67
C SER A 7 -7.44 -19.39 -43.28
N LEU A 8 -8.50 -20.06 -43.73
CA LEU A 8 -8.40 -21.36 -44.42
C LEU A 8 -7.83 -21.27 -45.84
N ASP A 9 -8.06 -20.12 -46.50
CA ASP A 9 -7.50 -19.86 -47.85
C ASP A 9 -6.02 -19.46 -47.78
N ASN A 10 -5.59 -18.81 -46.65
CA ASN A 10 -4.23 -18.28 -46.45
C ASN A 10 -3.53 -18.91 -45.22
N THR A 11 -3.53 -20.22 -45.11
CA THR A 11 -3.01 -20.95 -43.93
C THR A 11 -1.56 -20.60 -43.58
N LYS A 12 -0.71 -20.32 -44.59
CA LYS A 12 0.71 -19.95 -44.39
C LYS A 12 0.87 -18.64 -43.62
N ILE A 13 0.01 -17.66 -43.89
CA ILE A 13 0.01 -16.36 -43.16
C ILE A 13 -0.39 -16.59 -41.71
N ILE A 14 -1.40 -17.44 -41.46
CA ILE A 14 -1.84 -17.76 -40.11
C ILE A 14 -0.74 -18.50 -39.33
N TYR A 15 -0.06 -19.48 -39.93
CA TYR A 15 1.07 -20.15 -39.29
C TYR A 15 2.20 -19.18 -38.93
N PHE A 16 2.52 -18.24 -39.81
CA PHE A 16 3.51 -17.22 -39.54
C PHE A 16 3.06 -16.33 -38.35
N PHE A 17 1.81 -15.88 -38.36
CA PHE A 17 1.25 -15.09 -37.26
C PHE A 17 1.29 -15.83 -35.91
N LEU A 18 0.90 -17.10 -35.90
CA LEU A 18 0.93 -17.96 -34.72
C LEU A 18 2.38 -18.19 -34.21
N ALA A 19 3.32 -18.36 -35.13
CA ALA A 19 4.75 -18.48 -34.77
C ALA A 19 5.26 -17.19 -34.14
N VAL A 20 4.89 -16.02 -34.66
CA VAL A 20 5.23 -14.71 -34.08
C VAL A 20 4.63 -14.54 -32.67
N LEU A 21 3.38 -14.93 -32.45
CA LEU A 21 2.74 -14.88 -31.14
C LEU A 21 3.46 -15.79 -30.14
N LEU A 22 3.86 -16.98 -30.52
CA LEU A 22 4.50 -17.94 -29.62
C LEU A 22 5.95 -17.54 -29.30
N ILE A 23 6.76 -17.31 -30.33
CA ILE A 23 8.18 -16.96 -30.19
C ILE A 23 8.29 -15.58 -29.52
N GLY A 24 7.50 -14.63 -29.99
CA GLY A 24 7.41 -13.30 -29.40
C GLY A 24 6.97 -13.32 -27.93
N GLY A 25 5.97 -14.15 -27.59
CA GLY A 25 5.49 -14.33 -26.23
C GLY A 25 6.57 -14.89 -25.30
N ILE A 26 7.29 -15.92 -25.72
CA ILE A 26 8.41 -16.51 -24.95
C ILE A 26 9.52 -15.49 -24.78
N SER A 27 9.90 -14.76 -25.83
CA SER A 27 10.93 -13.72 -25.76
C SER A 27 10.51 -12.56 -24.84
N SER A 28 9.24 -12.14 -24.91
CA SER A 28 8.69 -11.07 -24.06
C SER A 28 8.61 -11.47 -22.60
N PHE A 29 8.32 -12.72 -22.29
CA PHE A 29 8.30 -13.23 -20.91
C PHE A 29 9.64 -13.02 -20.18
N GLY A 30 10.76 -13.21 -20.88
CA GLY A 30 12.08 -12.96 -20.32
C GLY A 30 12.46 -11.47 -20.19
N LYS A 31 11.74 -10.59 -20.89
CA LYS A 31 12.01 -9.14 -20.91
C LYS A 31 11.03 -8.32 -20.05
N LEU A 32 9.88 -8.90 -19.71
CA LEU A 32 8.90 -8.21 -18.86
C LEU A 32 9.44 -8.06 -17.45
N GLY A 33 9.47 -6.84 -16.95
CA GLY A 33 9.87 -6.54 -15.57
C GLY A 33 9.00 -7.28 -14.57
N LYS A 34 9.63 -7.95 -13.62
CA LYS A 34 8.98 -8.71 -12.56
C LYS A 34 8.93 -7.88 -11.29
N LYS A 35 7.77 -7.84 -10.65
CA LYS A 35 7.56 -7.17 -9.37
C LYS A 35 6.64 -8.02 -8.50
N GLU A 36 6.64 -7.75 -7.19
CA GLU A 36 5.65 -8.36 -6.31
C GLU A 36 4.26 -7.78 -6.61
N ASP A 37 4.12 -6.47 -6.50
CA ASP A 37 2.87 -5.74 -6.70
C ASP A 37 2.99 -4.76 -7.88
N ALA A 38 1.85 -4.32 -8.41
CA ALA A 38 1.83 -3.31 -9.45
C ALA A 38 2.36 -1.97 -8.93
N PRO A 39 3.18 -1.25 -9.70
CA PRO A 39 3.67 0.06 -9.29
C PRO A 39 2.51 1.03 -9.07
N CYS A 40 2.47 1.65 -7.90
CA CYS A 40 1.52 2.69 -7.56
C CYS A 40 2.27 4.01 -7.42
N VAL A 41 1.77 5.05 -8.07
CA VAL A 41 2.35 6.39 -7.95
C VAL A 41 1.84 7.04 -6.68
N ILE A 42 2.76 7.29 -5.75
CA ILE A 42 2.42 7.96 -4.50
C ILE A 42 2.21 9.44 -4.77
N LYS A 43 1.02 9.93 -4.42
CA LYS A 43 0.55 11.30 -4.68
C LYS A 43 0.55 12.13 -3.40
N SER A 44 1.48 11.84 -2.48
CA SER A 44 1.63 12.53 -1.21
C SER A 44 3.06 13.01 -1.02
N ALA A 45 3.22 14.19 -0.42
CA ALA A 45 4.49 14.77 0.00
C ALA A 45 4.40 15.19 1.47
N VAL A 46 5.54 15.25 2.14
CA VAL A 46 5.61 15.71 3.53
C VAL A 46 6.45 16.99 3.60
N ILE A 47 5.94 17.97 4.32
CA ILE A 47 6.63 19.22 4.61
C ILE A 47 6.98 19.21 6.09
N MET A 48 8.26 19.37 6.40
CA MET A 48 8.76 19.46 7.77
C MET A 48 9.39 20.82 8.01
N THR A 49 9.01 21.45 9.13
CA THR A 49 9.55 22.74 9.58
C THR A 49 9.84 22.66 11.06
N ARG A 50 11.10 22.91 11.43
CA ARG A 50 11.49 22.95 12.85
C ARG A 50 11.31 24.38 13.40
N TYR A 51 10.76 24.48 14.59
CA TYR A 51 10.67 25.72 15.36
C TYR A 51 11.00 25.42 16.81
N PRO A 52 12.30 25.26 17.15
CA PRO A 52 12.72 24.80 18.46
C PRO A 52 12.19 25.70 19.59
N GLY A 53 11.70 25.06 20.64
CA GLY A 53 11.17 25.75 21.82
C GLY A 53 9.70 26.13 21.74
N ALA A 54 9.05 26.01 20.59
CA ALA A 54 7.62 26.31 20.46
C ALA A 54 6.75 25.13 20.90
N GLU A 55 5.68 25.41 21.63
CA GLU A 55 4.68 24.43 22.02
C GLU A 55 3.81 24.01 20.81
N PRO A 56 3.17 22.82 20.84
CA PRO A 56 2.38 22.31 19.72
C PRO A 56 1.33 23.30 19.19
N ALA A 57 0.62 24.00 20.05
CA ALA A 57 -0.36 25.02 19.68
C ALA A 57 0.28 26.28 19.04
N GLU A 58 1.53 26.62 19.42
CA GLU A 58 2.27 27.70 18.78
C GLU A 58 2.80 27.29 17.43
N VAL A 59 3.30 26.06 17.30
CA VAL A 59 3.73 25.47 16.03
C VAL A 59 2.55 25.42 15.07
N GLU A 60 1.38 24.96 15.52
CA GLU A 60 0.16 24.94 14.71
C GLU A 60 -0.16 26.32 14.16
N ARG A 61 -0.28 27.32 15.04
CA ARG A 61 -0.71 28.65 14.66
C ARG A 61 0.30 29.43 13.83
N LEU A 62 1.62 29.33 14.16
CA LEU A 62 2.68 30.17 13.59
C LEU A 62 3.40 29.54 12.41
N ILE A 63 3.39 28.23 12.28
CA ILE A 63 4.10 27.49 11.23
C ILE A 63 3.15 26.70 10.36
N THR A 64 2.35 25.80 10.99
CA THR A 64 1.53 24.82 10.27
C THR A 64 0.40 25.49 9.48
N GLU A 65 -0.37 26.36 10.11
CA GLU A 65 -1.49 27.04 9.47
C GLU A 65 -1.07 28.00 8.33
N PRO A 66 -0.02 28.85 8.46
CA PRO A 66 0.43 29.66 7.35
C PRO A 66 0.89 28.84 6.14
N ILE A 67 1.66 27.75 6.35
CA ILE A 67 2.10 26.89 5.26
C ILE A 67 0.90 26.16 4.65
N SER A 68 0.00 25.60 5.46
CA SER A 68 -1.20 24.90 4.99
C SER A 68 -2.12 25.78 4.15
N ARG A 69 -2.26 27.05 4.52
CA ARG A 69 -3.04 28.06 3.78
C ARG A 69 -2.46 28.33 2.41
N GLU A 70 -1.15 28.48 2.31
CA GLU A 70 -0.47 28.75 1.04
C GLU A 70 -0.59 27.56 0.09
N ILE A 71 -0.34 26.34 0.58
CA ILE A 71 -0.40 25.13 -0.25
C ILE A 71 -1.84 24.75 -0.65
N GLN A 72 -2.84 25.10 0.14
CA GLN A 72 -4.25 24.82 -0.20
C GLN A 72 -4.70 25.57 -1.45
N SER A 73 -4.03 26.66 -1.81
CA SER A 73 -4.32 27.44 -3.02
C SER A 73 -3.88 26.74 -4.32
N MET A 74 -3.16 25.62 -4.24
CA MET A 74 -2.75 24.85 -5.39
C MET A 74 -3.93 24.12 -6.05
N SER A 75 -3.90 23.98 -7.36
CA SER A 75 -4.88 23.15 -8.07
C SER A 75 -4.55 21.66 -7.91
N GLY A 76 -5.57 20.85 -7.70
CA GLY A 76 -5.42 19.40 -7.57
C GLY A 76 -5.10 18.91 -6.16
N VAL A 77 -5.22 19.76 -5.15
CA VAL A 77 -5.15 19.38 -3.74
C VAL A 77 -6.33 18.48 -3.39
N TYR A 78 -6.07 17.40 -2.67
CA TYR A 78 -7.08 16.49 -2.18
C TYR A 78 -7.28 16.61 -0.68
N LYS A 79 -6.22 16.36 0.10
CA LYS A 79 -6.23 16.44 1.57
C LYS A 79 -4.94 17.10 2.07
N ILE A 80 -5.06 17.86 3.13
CA ILE A 80 -3.95 18.40 3.91
C ILE A 80 -4.15 17.90 5.33
N LYS A 81 -3.23 17.07 5.81
CA LYS A 81 -3.19 16.57 7.18
C LYS A 81 -1.96 17.14 7.86
N SER A 82 -2.08 17.66 9.04
CA SER A 82 -0.92 18.17 9.76
C SER A 82 -0.83 17.61 11.17
N GLU A 83 0.38 17.58 11.66
CA GLU A 83 0.75 17.15 12.99
C GLU A 83 1.76 18.16 13.54
N SER A 84 1.31 18.96 14.51
CA SER A 84 2.10 19.97 15.19
C SER A 84 2.55 19.44 16.54
N MET A 85 3.86 19.22 16.66
CA MET A 85 4.53 18.67 17.85
C MET A 85 5.41 19.73 18.50
N TYR A 86 5.98 19.43 19.65
CA TYR A 86 6.93 20.33 20.30
C TYR A 86 8.12 20.62 19.37
N GLY A 87 8.25 21.86 18.96
CA GLY A 87 9.32 22.35 18.08
C GLY A 87 9.31 21.82 16.64
N LEU A 88 8.25 21.14 16.18
CA LEU A 88 8.20 20.54 14.85
C LEU A 88 6.79 20.58 14.25
N SER A 89 6.70 21.08 13.04
CA SER A 89 5.53 20.97 12.16
C SER A 89 5.77 19.91 11.10
N LYS A 90 4.81 18.98 10.95
CA LYS A 90 4.77 17.96 9.89
C LYS A 90 3.45 18.10 9.15
N ILE A 91 3.49 18.42 7.87
CA ILE A 91 2.32 18.57 7.03
C ILE A 91 2.38 17.51 5.93
N THR A 92 1.38 16.65 5.87
CA THR A 92 1.20 15.68 4.80
C THR A 92 0.23 16.26 3.77
N PHE A 93 0.72 16.46 2.58
CA PHE A 93 0.00 17.03 1.45
C PHE A 93 -0.35 15.93 0.46
N GLU A 94 -1.63 15.77 0.13
CA GLU A 94 -2.12 14.73 -0.78
C GLU A 94 -2.75 15.37 -2.02
N LEU A 95 -2.34 14.92 -3.20
CA LEU A 95 -2.91 15.31 -4.50
C LEU A 95 -4.11 14.42 -4.85
N GLN A 96 -5.00 14.96 -5.70
CA GLN A 96 -6.18 14.22 -6.18
C GLN A 96 -5.77 12.90 -6.85
N PRO A 97 -6.42 11.78 -6.51
CA PRO A 97 -6.13 10.48 -7.11
C PRO A 97 -6.29 10.44 -8.64
N SER A 98 -7.10 11.32 -9.20
CA SER A 98 -7.35 11.43 -10.65
C SER A 98 -6.20 12.02 -11.47
N LEU A 99 -5.21 12.65 -10.82
CA LEU A 99 -4.07 13.25 -11.52
C LEU A 99 -3.20 12.19 -12.18
N SER A 100 -2.77 12.47 -13.42
CA SER A 100 -1.89 11.59 -14.16
C SER A 100 -0.47 11.57 -13.56
N ALA A 101 0.20 10.42 -13.61
CA ALA A 101 1.58 10.27 -13.14
C ALA A 101 2.54 11.29 -13.78
N SER A 102 2.33 11.63 -15.05
CA SER A 102 3.15 12.60 -15.78
C SER A 102 3.04 14.05 -15.28
N SER A 103 1.94 14.41 -14.61
CA SER A 103 1.71 15.77 -14.08
C SER A 103 2.26 15.96 -12.65
N ILE A 104 2.58 14.88 -11.95
CA ILE A 104 2.96 14.93 -10.53
C ILE A 104 4.28 15.64 -10.29
N PRO A 105 5.36 15.41 -11.06
CA PRO A 105 6.63 16.14 -10.85
C PRO A 105 6.45 17.66 -10.91
N GLN A 106 5.66 18.17 -11.84
CA GLN A 106 5.35 19.59 -11.95
C GLN A 106 4.58 20.11 -10.71
N LYS A 107 3.71 19.27 -10.13
CA LYS A 107 2.98 19.62 -8.90
C LYS A 107 3.93 19.68 -7.69
N TRP A 108 4.93 18.82 -7.62
CA TRP A 108 5.96 18.90 -6.58
C TRP A 108 6.82 20.15 -6.72
N ASP A 109 7.16 20.58 -7.93
CA ASP A 109 7.88 21.82 -8.15
C ASP A 109 7.02 23.06 -7.77
N GLU A 110 5.73 23.03 -8.07
CA GLU A 110 4.79 24.04 -7.63
C GLU A 110 4.70 24.10 -6.09
N LEU A 111 4.64 22.94 -5.42
CA LEU A 111 4.62 22.82 -3.96
C LEU A 111 5.89 23.42 -3.33
N ARG A 112 7.08 23.02 -3.80
CA ARG A 112 8.37 23.56 -3.31
C ARG A 112 8.43 25.07 -3.44
N ARG A 113 8.03 25.62 -4.59
CA ARG A 113 8.01 27.06 -4.81
C ARG A 113 7.08 27.79 -3.85
N LYS A 114 5.87 27.28 -3.61
CA LYS A 114 4.91 27.90 -2.67
C LYS A 114 5.42 27.85 -1.23
N VAL A 115 5.97 26.72 -0.83
CA VAL A 115 6.55 26.54 0.51
C VAL A 115 7.76 27.47 0.73
N LEU A 116 8.59 27.68 -0.27
CA LEU A 116 9.70 28.63 -0.18
C LEU A 116 9.23 30.09 -0.13
N ASN A 117 8.17 30.44 -0.86
CA ASN A 117 7.61 31.79 -0.87
C ASN A 117 7.05 32.24 0.48
N ILE A 118 6.54 31.31 1.30
CA ILE A 118 6.01 31.64 2.64
C ILE A 118 7.11 31.80 3.69
N GLN A 119 8.32 31.32 3.44
CA GLN A 119 9.42 31.33 4.41
C GLN A 119 9.69 32.72 5.06
N PRO A 120 9.70 33.85 4.32
CA PRO A 120 9.92 35.17 4.91
C PRO A 120 8.80 35.62 5.90
N GLN A 121 7.65 34.99 5.84
CA GLN A 121 6.51 35.27 6.74
C GLN A 121 6.52 34.43 8.00
N LEU A 122 7.36 33.37 8.04
CA LEU A 122 7.51 32.54 9.23
C LEU A 122 8.29 33.27 10.33
N PRO A 123 8.08 32.91 11.61
CA PRO A 123 8.78 33.55 12.73
C PRO A 123 10.31 33.39 12.61
N SER A 124 11.04 34.36 13.10
CA SER A 124 12.49 34.25 13.26
C SER A 124 12.84 33.09 14.20
N GLY A 125 13.73 32.21 13.79
CA GLY A 125 14.08 30.98 14.53
C GLY A 125 13.40 29.74 14.00
N ALA A 126 12.40 29.85 13.12
CA ALA A 126 11.92 28.71 12.35
C ALA A 126 12.96 28.31 11.27
N SER A 127 13.18 27.00 11.13
CA SER A 127 14.01 26.50 10.02
C SER A 127 13.34 26.71 8.67
N THR A 128 14.14 26.71 7.62
CA THR A 128 13.59 26.58 6.24
C THR A 128 12.73 25.32 6.15
N PRO A 129 11.47 25.43 5.65
CA PRO A 129 10.64 24.25 5.46
C PRO A 129 11.26 23.30 4.42
N THR A 130 11.33 22.02 4.77
CA THR A 130 11.85 20.98 3.89
C THR A 130 10.68 20.20 3.30
N VAL A 131 10.63 20.12 1.97
CA VAL A 131 9.62 19.34 1.24
C VAL A 131 10.23 18.02 0.82
N SER A 132 9.68 16.91 1.31
CA SER A 132 10.01 15.54 0.90
C SER A 132 8.88 14.99 0.05
N ASP A 133 9.07 15.02 -1.26
CA ASP A 133 8.18 14.41 -2.26
C ASP A 133 8.53 12.95 -2.54
N ASP A 134 9.69 12.52 -2.06
CA ASP A 134 10.17 11.15 -2.04
C ASP A 134 9.79 10.38 -0.76
N PHE A 135 8.97 10.98 0.10
CA PHE A 135 8.43 10.34 1.32
C PHE A 135 7.74 9.00 1.04
N GLY A 136 7.20 8.88 -0.17
CA GLY A 136 6.53 7.67 -0.66
C GLY A 136 7.46 6.59 -1.21
N ASP A 137 8.74 6.84 -1.37
CA ASP A 137 9.67 5.86 -1.93
C ASP A 137 9.67 4.58 -1.11
N VAL A 138 9.62 3.45 -1.82
CA VAL A 138 9.70 2.13 -1.22
C VAL A 138 11.14 1.61 -1.38
N PHE A 139 11.76 1.31 -0.26
CA PHE A 139 13.09 0.71 -0.18
C PHE A 139 12.94 -0.80 -0.06
N GLY A 140 12.42 -1.44 -1.11
CA GLY A 140 12.04 -2.86 -1.11
C GLY A 140 13.18 -3.83 -0.85
N ILE A 141 14.45 -3.41 -1.04
CA ILE A 141 15.62 -4.18 -0.64
C ILE A 141 16.20 -3.51 0.61
N TYR A 142 16.05 -4.16 1.77
CA TYR A 142 16.39 -3.57 3.05
C TYR A 142 17.34 -4.46 3.85
N TYR A 143 18.50 -3.90 4.18
CA TYR A 143 19.54 -4.56 4.97
C TYR A 143 19.75 -3.85 6.30
N GLY A 144 20.27 -4.57 7.30
CA GLY A 144 20.79 -4.04 8.54
C GLY A 144 22.29 -4.34 8.66
N LEU A 145 23.11 -3.30 8.73
CA LEU A 145 24.52 -3.43 9.06
C LEU A 145 24.65 -3.50 10.57
N THR A 146 24.95 -4.68 11.10
CA THR A 146 25.12 -4.94 12.54
C THR A 146 26.59 -4.89 12.93
N ALA A 147 26.86 -4.58 14.19
CA ALA A 147 28.19 -4.55 14.76
C ALA A 147 28.24 -5.28 16.09
N ASP A 148 29.33 -6.00 16.32
CA ASP A 148 29.68 -6.54 17.62
C ASP A 148 30.15 -5.42 18.57
N ASP A 149 30.24 -5.71 19.88
CA ASP A 149 30.76 -4.79 20.87
C ASP A 149 32.19 -4.38 20.51
N GLY A 150 32.47 -3.08 20.61
CA GLY A 150 33.77 -2.50 20.27
C GLY A 150 33.78 -1.60 19.03
N PHE A 151 32.82 -1.74 18.13
CA PHE A 151 32.65 -0.80 17.01
C PHE A 151 31.89 0.47 17.42
N SER A 152 32.37 1.62 16.98
CA SER A 152 31.65 2.88 17.12
C SER A 152 30.58 3.07 16.05
N TYR A 153 29.58 3.93 16.30
CA TYR A 153 28.61 4.29 15.27
C TYR A 153 29.26 5.01 14.08
N ASP A 154 30.38 5.71 14.27
CA ASP A 154 31.12 6.36 13.17
C ASP A 154 31.75 5.32 12.23
N GLU A 155 32.35 4.27 12.78
CA GLU A 155 32.88 3.16 11.97
C GLU A 155 31.78 2.45 11.19
N MET A 156 30.64 2.17 11.86
CA MET A 156 29.46 1.58 11.21
C MET A 156 28.95 2.50 10.08
N ARG A 157 28.86 3.80 10.33
CA ARG A 157 28.39 4.79 9.35
C ARG A 157 29.33 4.85 8.14
N ASN A 158 30.63 4.87 8.37
CA ASN A 158 31.62 4.90 7.29
C ASN A 158 31.49 3.68 6.37
N TRP A 159 31.25 2.49 6.92
CA TRP A 159 30.94 1.30 6.14
C TRP A 159 29.58 1.37 5.46
N ALA A 160 28.56 1.86 6.12
CA ALA A 160 27.21 2.03 5.53
C ALA A 160 27.27 3.01 4.34
N GLU A 161 28.02 4.12 4.43
CA GLU A 161 28.21 5.07 3.31
C GLU A 161 29.02 4.45 2.15
N ARG A 162 30.02 3.61 2.44
CA ARG A 162 30.73 2.86 1.40
C ARG A 162 29.79 1.91 0.67
N ILE A 163 28.98 1.15 1.41
CA ILE A 163 27.96 0.25 0.84
C ILE A 163 26.99 1.05 -0.01
N LYS A 164 26.48 2.15 0.50
CA LYS A 164 25.56 3.05 -0.21
C LYS A 164 26.18 3.55 -1.53
N THR A 165 27.42 4.02 -1.50
CA THR A 165 28.15 4.54 -2.69
C THR A 165 28.32 3.47 -3.77
N GLN A 166 28.57 2.23 -3.38
CA GLN A 166 28.70 1.12 -4.34
C GLN A 166 27.36 0.64 -4.86
N VAL A 167 26.40 0.46 -3.97
CA VAL A 167 25.09 -0.09 -4.33
C VAL A 167 24.30 0.86 -5.25
N VAL A 168 24.44 2.17 -5.07
CA VAL A 168 23.75 3.15 -5.94
C VAL A 168 24.20 3.05 -7.41
N THR A 169 25.38 2.48 -7.69
CA THR A 169 25.88 2.27 -9.05
C THR A 169 25.33 1.01 -9.74
N ALA A 170 24.59 0.18 -9.00
CA ALA A 170 24.01 -1.03 -9.57
C ALA A 170 22.83 -0.68 -10.51
N ASP A 171 22.79 -1.31 -11.69
CA ASP A 171 21.73 -1.05 -12.67
C ASP A 171 20.35 -1.42 -12.10
N GLY A 172 19.40 -0.49 -12.24
CA GLY A 172 18.04 -0.59 -11.70
C GLY A 172 17.86 -0.02 -10.29
N VAL A 173 18.93 0.43 -9.62
CA VAL A 173 18.84 1.16 -8.35
C VAL A 173 18.55 2.63 -8.62
N MET A 174 17.51 3.16 -7.97
CA MET A 174 17.14 4.57 -8.05
C MET A 174 17.75 5.38 -6.91
N LYS A 175 17.71 4.85 -5.69
CA LYS A 175 18.12 5.55 -4.48
C LYS A 175 18.58 4.58 -3.40
N VAL A 176 19.56 5.00 -2.60
CA VAL A 176 19.95 4.28 -1.38
C VAL A 176 19.89 5.26 -0.21
N ALA A 177 19.24 4.85 0.88
CA ALA A 177 19.10 5.65 2.08
C ALA A 177 19.57 4.88 3.32
N LEU A 178 20.04 5.62 4.31
CA LEU A 178 20.45 5.07 5.60
C LEU A 178 19.45 5.42 6.69
N PHE A 179 19.32 4.55 7.70
CA PHE A 179 18.47 4.73 8.87
C PHE A 179 19.22 4.32 10.14
N GLY A 180 18.98 5.01 11.26
CA GLY A 180 19.63 4.66 12.54
C GLY A 180 21.04 5.20 12.70
N VAL A 181 21.48 6.05 11.77
CA VAL A 181 22.77 6.73 11.87
C VAL A 181 22.72 7.76 13.00
N GLN A 182 23.65 7.65 13.94
CA GLN A 182 23.74 8.59 15.05
C GLN A 182 24.52 9.84 14.64
N THR A 183 24.00 11.01 15.05
CA THR A 183 24.66 12.30 14.79
C THR A 183 25.82 12.46 15.78
N GLU A 184 27.06 12.49 15.25
CA GLU A 184 28.24 12.82 16.05
C GLU A 184 28.22 14.28 16.48
N VAL A 185 28.70 14.55 17.68
CA VAL A 185 28.83 15.88 18.26
C VAL A 185 30.16 16.00 19.00
N VAL A 186 30.66 17.22 19.13
CA VAL A 186 31.76 17.52 20.06
C VAL A 186 31.14 18.11 21.33
N ASN A 187 31.19 17.36 22.43
CA ASN A 187 30.70 17.82 23.72
C ASN A 187 31.79 18.56 24.45
N ILE A 188 31.46 19.72 25.00
CA ILE A 188 32.24 20.49 25.95
C ILE A 188 31.52 20.44 27.28
N PHE A 189 31.98 19.60 28.17
CA PHE A 189 31.44 19.45 29.50
C PHE A 189 32.15 20.40 30.46
N ILE A 190 31.43 21.31 31.06
CA ILE A 190 31.94 22.25 32.07
C ILE A 190 30.86 22.51 33.11
N SER A 191 31.28 22.55 34.37
CA SER A 191 30.35 22.95 35.43
C SER A 191 29.91 24.40 35.24
N THR A 192 28.61 24.64 35.26
CA THR A 192 28.04 25.98 35.17
C THR A 192 28.57 26.86 36.34
N ASN A 193 28.77 26.30 37.54
CA ASN A 193 29.38 26.99 38.67
C ASN A 193 30.83 27.42 38.38
N LYS A 194 31.58 26.61 37.62
CA LYS A 194 32.95 26.94 37.23
C LYS A 194 32.97 28.09 36.20
N LEU A 195 32.04 28.09 35.24
CA LEU A 195 31.85 29.20 34.31
C LEU A 195 31.56 30.52 35.06
N VAL A 196 30.62 30.45 35.98
CA VAL A 196 30.28 31.59 36.86
C VAL A 196 31.47 32.10 37.68
N GLY A 197 32.18 31.18 38.34
CA GLY A 197 33.34 31.53 39.17
C GLY A 197 34.45 32.20 38.39
N MET A 198 34.68 31.80 37.13
CA MET A 198 35.67 32.35 36.21
C MET A 198 35.17 33.56 35.41
N GLY A 199 33.88 33.88 35.50
CA GLY A 199 33.26 34.97 34.73
C GLY A 199 33.25 34.76 33.23
N ILE A 200 33.01 33.52 32.82
CA ILE A 200 32.92 33.16 31.40
C ILE A 200 31.46 33.15 30.97
N ASP A 201 31.12 34.04 30.08
CA ASP A 201 29.77 34.05 29.43
C ASP A 201 29.71 33.00 28.28
N PRO A 202 28.79 32.06 28.31
CA PRO A 202 28.60 31.09 27.26
C PRO A 202 28.44 31.73 25.85
N LYS A 203 27.84 32.92 25.77
CA LYS A 203 27.70 33.65 24.48
C LYS A 203 29.05 34.14 23.94
N GLN A 204 29.88 34.67 24.82
CA GLN A 204 31.23 35.07 24.43
C GLN A 204 32.06 33.88 24.00
N LEU A 205 31.95 32.76 24.72
CA LEU A 205 32.58 31.51 24.32
C LEU A 205 32.10 31.03 22.93
N ALA A 206 30.79 31.06 22.66
CA ALA A 206 30.23 30.73 21.35
C ALA A 206 30.76 31.65 20.26
N SER A 207 30.76 32.97 20.49
CA SER A 207 31.28 33.96 19.51
C SER A 207 32.77 33.76 19.26
N LEU A 208 33.53 33.44 20.29
CA LEU A 208 34.98 33.17 20.17
C LEU A 208 35.22 31.93 19.32
N LEU A 209 34.55 30.79 19.63
CA LEU A 209 34.72 29.56 18.87
C LEU A 209 34.28 29.74 17.41
N GLN A 210 33.17 30.45 17.17
CA GLN A 210 32.73 30.76 15.78
C GLN A 210 33.71 31.65 15.03
N SER A 211 34.27 32.71 15.69
CA SER A 211 35.21 33.63 15.04
C SER A 211 36.53 32.98 14.68
N GLN A 212 36.96 31.99 15.46
CA GLN A 212 38.20 31.25 15.20
C GLN A 212 38.05 30.15 14.16
N ASN A 213 36.79 29.76 13.85
CA ASN A 213 36.47 28.65 12.96
C ASN A 213 35.80 29.17 11.67
N GLN A 214 36.48 30.07 10.97
CA GLN A 214 35.95 30.71 9.78
C GLN A 214 36.94 30.73 8.61
N ILE A 215 36.42 30.58 7.41
CA ILE A 215 37.15 30.85 6.15
C ILE A 215 36.74 32.25 5.74
N ILE A 216 37.74 33.17 5.77
CA ILE A 216 37.53 34.57 5.47
C ILE A 216 38.35 34.94 4.21
N ASN A 217 37.76 35.71 3.31
CA ASN A 217 38.49 36.23 2.16
C ASN A 217 39.42 37.37 2.65
N THR A 218 40.69 37.08 2.65
CA THR A 218 41.73 38.01 3.12
C THR A 218 42.37 38.81 1.98
N GLY A 219 41.93 38.62 0.73
CA GLY A 219 42.38 39.37 -0.43
C GLY A 219 43.67 38.87 -1.08
N GLU A 220 44.23 39.68 -2.00
CA GLU A 220 45.43 39.38 -2.80
C GLU A 220 46.36 40.56 -2.77
N ILE A 221 47.65 40.29 -2.72
CA ILE A 221 48.71 41.31 -2.74
C ILE A 221 49.45 41.16 -4.05
N ARG A 222 49.70 42.27 -4.73
CA ARG A 222 50.55 42.32 -5.95
C ARG A 222 52.01 42.37 -5.53
N ALA A 223 52.77 41.36 -5.91
CA ALA A 223 54.25 41.28 -5.70
C ALA A 223 54.90 41.17 -7.06
N GLY A 224 55.30 42.33 -7.59
CA GLY A 224 55.85 42.43 -8.96
C GLY A 224 54.83 42.13 -10.04
N GLU A 225 55.04 41.09 -10.85
CA GLU A 225 54.15 40.63 -11.89
C GLU A 225 53.18 39.52 -11.42
N GLN A 226 53.31 39.09 -10.17
CA GLN A 226 52.49 38.00 -9.61
C GLN A 226 51.46 38.55 -8.61
N GLN A 227 50.29 37.95 -8.59
CA GLN A 227 49.31 38.14 -7.51
C GLN A 227 49.50 37.02 -6.50
N LEU A 228 49.81 37.39 -5.28
CA LEU A 228 49.90 36.50 -4.12
C LEU A 228 48.59 36.51 -3.37
N ARG A 229 47.96 35.36 -3.27
CA ARG A 229 46.79 35.18 -2.40
C ARG A 229 47.22 35.13 -0.93
N VAL A 230 46.68 35.99 -0.13
CA VAL A 230 46.87 35.97 1.33
C VAL A 230 45.75 35.13 1.94
N THR A 231 46.08 34.18 2.82
CA THR A 231 45.08 33.41 3.54
C THR A 231 45.35 33.50 5.04
N ALA A 232 44.35 33.90 5.79
CA ALA A 232 44.34 33.90 7.27
C ALA A 232 43.27 32.94 7.81
N ASN A 233 42.92 31.92 6.99
CA ASN A 233 41.85 30.98 7.36
C ASN A 233 42.29 30.07 8.49
N GLY A 234 41.45 29.95 9.47
CA GLY A 234 41.59 28.97 10.55
C GLY A 234 40.29 28.16 10.69
N MET A 235 40.42 26.86 10.66
CA MET A 235 39.34 25.95 11.03
C MET A 235 39.88 24.95 12.07
N TYR A 236 39.07 24.56 12.99
CA TYR A 236 39.41 23.46 13.87
C TYR A 236 39.48 22.17 13.08
N THR A 237 40.67 21.57 13.01
CA THR A 237 40.91 20.30 12.27
C THR A 237 41.04 19.12 13.23
N THR A 238 41.34 19.38 14.48
CA THR A 238 41.47 18.40 15.55
C THR A 238 40.72 18.87 16.80
N ILE A 239 40.39 17.92 17.66
CA ILE A 239 39.79 18.25 18.99
C ILE A 239 40.78 19.02 19.83
N ASP A 240 42.08 18.75 19.65
CA ASP A 240 43.16 19.49 20.39
C ASP A 240 43.19 20.95 20.03
N ASP A 241 42.79 21.34 18.81
CA ASP A 241 42.66 22.76 18.46
C ASP A 241 41.62 23.45 19.35
N ILE A 242 40.52 22.79 19.63
CA ILE A 242 39.45 23.27 20.50
C ILE A 242 39.94 23.26 21.98
N ARG A 243 40.67 22.23 22.41
CA ARG A 243 41.26 22.15 23.76
C ARG A 243 42.25 23.24 23.99
N ASN A 244 43.09 23.56 23.01
CA ASN A 244 44.12 24.60 23.13
C ASN A 244 43.57 26.01 22.91
N GLN A 245 42.30 26.19 22.59
CA GLN A 245 41.69 27.53 22.50
C GLN A 245 41.84 28.30 23.79
N VAL A 246 42.46 29.46 23.69
CA VAL A 246 42.68 30.38 24.82
C VAL A 246 41.44 31.24 25.00
N ILE A 247 40.94 31.27 26.24
CA ILE A 247 39.83 32.11 26.64
C ILE A 247 40.24 33.06 27.73
N THR A 248 39.66 34.27 27.76
CA THR A 248 39.95 35.28 28.76
C THR A 248 38.94 35.13 29.88
N THR A 249 39.46 35.01 31.10
CA THR A 249 38.68 34.89 32.32
C THR A 249 38.99 36.07 33.26
N LYS A 250 38.24 36.20 34.37
CA LYS A 250 38.54 37.17 35.43
C LYS A 250 39.94 36.98 36.04
N ALA A 251 40.46 35.75 36.04
CA ALA A 251 41.76 35.38 36.64
C ALA A 251 42.94 35.43 35.64
N GLY A 252 42.67 35.76 34.36
CA GLY A 252 43.67 35.73 33.29
C GLY A 252 43.29 34.83 32.10
N GLN A 253 44.25 34.49 31.29
CA GLN A 253 44.07 33.62 30.12
C GLN A 253 44.26 32.15 30.51
N VAL A 254 43.31 31.29 30.09
CA VAL A 254 43.36 29.86 30.35
C VAL A 254 43.00 29.11 29.05
N LYS A 255 43.47 27.87 28.89
CA LYS A 255 43.04 27.01 27.81
C LYS A 255 41.69 26.41 28.15
N LEU A 256 40.87 26.23 27.13
CA LEU A 256 39.55 25.61 27.31
C LEU A 256 39.65 24.18 27.85
N GLY A 257 40.65 23.42 27.43
CA GLY A 257 40.92 22.06 27.92
C GLY A 257 41.34 21.96 29.39
N ASP A 258 41.81 23.09 30.03
CA ASP A 258 42.16 23.11 31.46
C ASP A 258 40.90 23.21 32.37
N ILE A 259 39.79 23.66 31.79
CA ILE A 259 38.58 23.95 32.54
C ILE A 259 37.39 23.09 32.17
N ALA A 260 37.44 22.49 30.96
CA ALA A 260 36.36 21.67 30.40
C ALA A 260 36.89 20.30 29.91
N VAL A 261 36.04 19.29 29.95
CA VAL A 261 36.29 18.01 29.30
C VAL A 261 35.70 18.11 27.88
N ILE A 262 36.56 17.88 26.90
CA ILE A 262 36.17 17.99 25.48
C ILE A 262 36.38 16.63 24.85
N GLU A 263 35.25 16.05 24.37
CA GLU A 263 35.25 14.71 23.75
C GLU A 263 34.22 14.60 22.65
N LYS A 264 34.46 13.68 21.74
CA LYS A 264 33.47 13.29 20.77
C LYS A 264 32.44 12.38 21.42
N GLY A 265 31.22 12.52 21.01
CA GLY A 265 30.13 11.70 21.42
C GLY A 265 29.02 11.72 20.40
N TYR A 266 27.87 11.29 20.78
CA TYR A 266 26.67 11.33 19.94
C TYR A 266 25.63 12.25 20.57
N LEU A 267 24.73 12.75 19.69
CA LEU A 267 23.60 13.56 20.15
C LEU A 267 22.72 12.73 21.08
N ASP A 268 22.49 13.23 22.29
CA ASP A 268 21.63 12.62 23.31
C ASP A 268 20.56 13.64 23.74
N PRO A 269 19.25 13.24 23.70
CA PRO A 269 18.73 11.96 23.22
C PRO A 269 18.86 11.80 21.70
N PRO A 270 19.06 10.56 21.22
CA PRO A 270 19.14 10.25 19.79
C PRO A 270 17.78 10.45 19.10
N SER A 271 17.79 10.75 17.81
CA SER A 271 16.55 10.93 17.05
C SER A 271 15.87 9.61 16.67
N ASN A 272 16.67 8.59 16.39
CA ASN A 272 16.25 7.24 16.09
C ASN A 272 17.38 6.24 16.38
N ILE A 273 17.02 5.00 16.68
CA ILE A 273 17.96 3.90 16.94
C ILE A 273 17.44 2.67 16.21
N MET A 274 18.33 1.78 15.82
CA MET A 274 17.98 0.50 15.22
C MET A 274 18.80 -0.63 15.84
N HIS A 275 18.10 -1.74 16.14
CA HIS A 275 18.69 -3.00 16.54
C HIS A 275 18.28 -4.12 15.61
N VAL A 276 19.14 -5.10 15.42
CA VAL A 276 18.86 -6.35 14.73
C VAL A 276 19.41 -7.50 15.56
N ASN A 277 18.55 -8.42 15.97
CA ASN A 277 18.89 -9.57 16.83
C ASN A 277 19.69 -9.18 18.09
N GLY A 278 19.32 -8.10 18.76
CA GLY A 278 19.97 -7.59 19.97
C GLY A 278 21.23 -6.75 19.74
N LYS A 279 21.73 -6.67 18.50
CA LYS A 279 22.91 -5.87 18.15
C LYS A 279 22.52 -4.50 17.60
N ARG A 280 23.35 -3.48 17.86
CA ARG A 280 23.21 -2.17 17.22
C ARG A 280 23.31 -2.29 15.70
N ALA A 281 22.47 -1.57 14.99
CA ALA A 281 22.43 -1.67 13.53
C ALA A 281 22.24 -0.32 12.86
N ILE A 282 22.68 -0.22 11.59
CA ILE A 282 22.33 0.85 10.66
C ILE A 282 21.56 0.21 9.51
N GLY A 283 20.33 0.68 9.27
CA GLY A 283 19.50 0.24 8.16
C GLY A 283 19.98 0.83 6.84
N ILE A 284 20.07 -0.01 5.81
CA ILE A 284 20.45 0.38 4.44
C ILE A 284 19.30 -0.03 3.52
N GLY A 285 18.56 0.95 3.07
CA GLY A 285 17.43 0.75 2.16
C GLY A 285 17.80 1.09 0.73
N VAL A 286 17.42 0.21 -0.20
CA VAL A 286 17.61 0.38 -1.64
C VAL A 286 16.25 0.48 -2.30
N SER A 287 15.99 1.59 -2.98
CA SER A 287 14.80 1.81 -3.80
C SER A 287 15.11 1.47 -5.25
N THR A 288 14.23 0.71 -5.88
CA THR A 288 14.39 0.24 -7.26
C THR A 288 13.58 1.10 -8.23
N ASP A 289 14.07 1.25 -9.46
CA ASP A 289 13.36 1.97 -10.53
C ASP A 289 11.98 1.30 -10.78
N PRO A 290 10.87 2.07 -10.71
CA PRO A 290 9.54 1.55 -10.98
C PRO A 290 9.34 0.89 -12.35
N GLN A 291 10.19 1.19 -13.32
CA GLN A 291 10.11 0.64 -14.68
C GLN A 291 11.01 -0.59 -14.90
N ARG A 292 11.90 -0.90 -13.93
CA ARG A 292 12.86 -2.01 -14.03
C ARG A 292 12.36 -3.28 -13.36
N ASP A 293 13.03 -4.38 -13.65
CA ASP A 293 12.82 -5.69 -13.01
C ASP A 293 13.46 -5.68 -11.61
N VAL A 294 12.64 -5.82 -10.56
CA VAL A 294 13.15 -5.82 -9.18
C VAL A 294 14.01 -7.06 -8.87
N VAL A 295 13.70 -8.19 -9.51
CA VAL A 295 14.46 -9.44 -9.32
C VAL A 295 15.88 -9.26 -9.88
N GLN A 296 15.98 -8.77 -11.12
CA GLN A 296 17.28 -8.49 -11.73
C GLN A 296 18.06 -7.40 -10.98
N THR A 297 17.39 -6.33 -10.54
CA THR A 297 18.01 -5.28 -9.73
C THR A 297 18.57 -5.86 -8.43
N GLY A 298 17.84 -6.76 -7.77
CA GLY A 298 18.32 -7.46 -6.57
C GLY A 298 19.58 -8.26 -6.79
N GLU A 299 19.68 -8.98 -7.90
CA GLU A 299 20.89 -9.71 -8.28
C GLU A 299 22.07 -8.77 -8.56
N ASN A 300 21.82 -7.62 -9.22
CA ASN A 300 22.84 -6.60 -9.45
C ASN A 300 23.36 -6.00 -8.13
N VAL A 301 22.45 -5.71 -7.18
CA VAL A 301 22.80 -5.25 -5.83
C VAL A 301 23.64 -6.31 -5.10
N LYS A 302 23.22 -7.57 -5.14
CA LYS A 302 23.93 -8.70 -4.51
C LYS A 302 25.33 -8.88 -5.09
N ALA A 303 25.49 -8.73 -6.41
CA ALA A 303 26.78 -8.75 -7.06
C ALA A 303 27.71 -7.64 -6.54
N LYS A 304 27.19 -6.40 -6.40
CA LYS A 304 27.96 -5.28 -5.84
C LYS A 304 28.33 -5.50 -4.38
N LEU A 305 27.42 -6.03 -3.59
CA LEU A 305 27.68 -6.36 -2.19
C LEU A 305 28.76 -7.48 -2.07
N SER A 306 28.74 -8.47 -2.94
CA SER A 306 29.74 -9.55 -2.92
C SER A 306 31.19 -9.07 -3.16
N GLU A 307 31.36 -7.92 -3.81
CA GLU A 307 32.67 -7.25 -3.98
C GLU A 307 33.14 -6.60 -2.68
N LEU A 308 32.21 -6.12 -1.83
CA LEU A 308 32.53 -5.33 -0.63
C LEU A 308 32.61 -6.20 0.65
N LEU A 309 31.75 -7.20 0.78
CA LEU A 309 31.62 -8.01 2.00
C LEU A 309 32.96 -8.62 2.46
N PRO A 310 33.85 -9.13 1.57
CA PRO A 310 35.14 -9.66 1.98
C PRO A 310 36.11 -8.61 2.54
N LEU A 311 35.86 -7.33 2.30
CA LEU A 311 36.67 -6.22 2.77
C LEU A 311 36.22 -5.66 4.12
N MET A 312 35.06 -6.12 4.60
CA MET A 312 34.52 -5.66 5.88
C MET A 312 35.30 -6.26 7.05
N PRO A 313 35.54 -5.49 8.12
CA PRO A 313 36.13 -5.99 9.35
C PRO A 313 35.30 -7.14 9.96
N VAL A 314 35.98 -8.09 10.56
CA VAL A 314 35.32 -9.16 11.34
C VAL A 314 34.58 -8.52 12.52
N GLY A 315 33.31 -8.87 12.68
CA GLY A 315 32.42 -8.28 13.69
C GLY A 315 31.42 -7.25 13.13
N LEU A 316 31.58 -6.85 11.85
CA LEU A 316 30.54 -6.16 11.10
C LEU A 316 29.84 -7.17 10.16
N GLU A 317 28.52 -7.24 10.23
CA GLU A 317 27.74 -8.14 9.40
C GLU A 317 26.59 -7.40 8.70
N LEU A 318 26.40 -7.68 7.40
CA LEU A 318 25.26 -7.18 6.65
C LEU A 318 24.15 -8.24 6.62
N GLN A 319 23.07 -7.98 7.33
CA GLN A 319 21.92 -8.89 7.42
C GLN A 319 20.76 -8.40 6.54
N SER A 320 20.18 -9.30 5.75
CA SER A 320 18.96 -9.02 5.00
C SER A 320 17.77 -8.92 5.96
N LEU A 321 16.95 -7.88 5.87
CA LEU A 321 15.76 -7.68 6.70
C LEU A 321 14.47 -7.87 5.93
N TYR A 322 14.43 -7.33 4.72
CA TYR A 322 13.32 -7.49 3.80
C TYR A 322 13.84 -7.41 2.37
N LEU A 323 13.61 -8.44 1.58
CA LEU A 323 14.11 -8.55 0.21
C LEU A 323 12.95 -8.72 -0.76
N GLU A 324 12.40 -7.61 -1.27
CA GLU A 324 11.33 -7.62 -2.26
C GLU A 324 11.69 -8.42 -3.52
N ASN A 325 12.95 -8.40 -3.93
CA ASN A 325 13.42 -9.15 -5.08
C ASN A 325 13.27 -10.67 -4.91
N GLU A 326 13.56 -11.21 -3.73
CA GLU A 326 13.37 -12.63 -3.43
C GLU A 326 11.87 -12.96 -3.32
N ILE A 327 11.12 -12.15 -2.57
CA ILE A 327 9.67 -12.29 -2.39
C ILE A 327 8.94 -12.20 -3.74
N ALA A 328 9.30 -11.23 -4.58
CA ALA A 328 8.74 -11.08 -5.92
C ALA A 328 9.05 -12.29 -6.82
N ASN A 329 10.26 -12.82 -6.73
CA ASN A 329 10.65 -14.01 -7.50
C ASN A 329 9.85 -15.24 -7.05
N GLU A 330 9.73 -15.48 -5.75
CA GLU A 330 8.92 -16.57 -5.19
C GLU A 330 7.43 -16.42 -5.57
N ALA A 331 6.86 -15.23 -5.40
CA ALA A 331 5.48 -14.96 -5.74
C ALA A 331 5.22 -15.18 -7.24
N ASN A 332 6.06 -14.62 -8.13
CA ASN A 332 5.91 -14.80 -9.57
C ASN A 332 6.04 -16.28 -9.99
N ASN A 333 7.00 -17.00 -9.41
CA ASN A 333 7.18 -18.43 -9.69
C ASN A 333 5.97 -19.24 -9.21
N GLY A 334 5.45 -18.98 -8.02
CA GLY A 334 4.24 -19.62 -7.51
C GLY A 334 3.04 -19.38 -8.42
N PHE A 335 2.81 -18.13 -8.87
CA PHE A 335 1.75 -17.82 -9.82
C PHE A 335 1.94 -18.46 -11.20
N ILE A 336 3.17 -18.59 -11.69
CA ILE A 336 3.46 -19.29 -12.95
C ILE A 336 3.11 -20.77 -12.80
N ILE A 337 3.44 -21.39 -11.68
CA ILE A 337 3.05 -22.79 -11.40
C ILE A 337 1.53 -22.90 -11.40
N ASN A 338 0.82 -22.04 -10.66
CA ASN A 338 -0.64 -22.00 -10.63
C ASN A 338 -1.25 -21.82 -12.04
N LEU A 339 -0.62 -20.98 -12.87
CA LEU A 339 -1.04 -20.77 -14.26
C LEU A 339 -0.88 -22.06 -15.11
N ILE A 340 0.25 -22.74 -14.97
CA ILE A 340 0.51 -24.00 -15.69
C ILE A 340 -0.47 -25.09 -15.21
N GLU A 341 -0.68 -25.23 -13.92
CA GLU A 341 -1.64 -26.17 -13.35
C GLU A 341 -3.05 -25.89 -13.88
N SER A 342 -3.47 -24.64 -13.87
CA SER A 342 -4.77 -24.22 -14.41
C SER A 342 -4.91 -24.54 -15.89
N ILE A 343 -3.87 -24.31 -16.71
CA ILE A 343 -3.84 -24.68 -18.13
C ILE A 343 -4.06 -26.18 -18.30
N LEU A 344 -3.33 -26.99 -17.54
CA LEU A 344 -3.42 -28.43 -17.58
C LEU A 344 -4.81 -28.93 -17.19
N ILE A 345 -5.37 -28.41 -16.10
CA ILE A 345 -6.72 -28.74 -15.63
C ILE A 345 -7.75 -28.45 -16.72
N VAL A 346 -7.71 -27.25 -17.31
CA VAL A 346 -8.65 -26.84 -18.36
C VAL A 346 -8.54 -27.75 -19.58
N ILE A 347 -7.33 -28.06 -20.05
CA ILE A 347 -7.11 -28.94 -21.19
C ILE A 347 -7.64 -30.35 -20.93
N VAL A 348 -7.34 -30.91 -19.74
CA VAL A 348 -7.81 -32.24 -19.32
C VAL A 348 -9.34 -32.30 -19.30
N ILE A 349 -10.01 -31.30 -18.74
CA ILE A 349 -11.48 -31.26 -18.69
C ILE A 349 -12.07 -31.23 -20.10
N ILE A 350 -11.52 -30.39 -20.98
CA ILE A 350 -12.00 -30.33 -22.38
C ILE A 350 -11.77 -31.67 -23.07
N MET A 351 -10.63 -32.33 -22.86
CA MET A 351 -10.33 -33.65 -23.40
C MET A 351 -11.33 -34.72 -22.95
N LEU A 352 -11.70 -34.70 -21.66
CA LEU A 352 -12.64 -35.68 -21.09
C LEU A 352 -14.06 -35.51 -21.64
N VAL A 353 -14.52 -34.26 -21.84
CA VAL A 353 -15.91 -34.00 -22.24
C VAL A 353 -16.08 -33.94 -23.76
N MET A 354 -15.20 -33.27 -24.50
CA MET A 354 -15.31 -33.08 -25.96
C MET A 354 -14.41 -34.03 -26.76
N GLY A 355 -13.59 -34.83 -26.07
CA GLY A 355 -12.67 -35.79 -26.66
C GLY A 355 -11.29 -35.19 -26.94
N LEU A 356 -10.27 -36.08 -27.06
CA LEU A 356 -8.86 -35.74 -27.16
C LEU A 356 -8.53 -34.73 -28.28
N ARG A 357 -9.18 -34.83 -29.43
CA ARG A 357 -8.89 -33.95 -30.56
C ARG A 357 -9.39 -32.51 -30.34
N ALA A 358 -10.59 -32.38 -29.81
CA ALA A 358 -11.12 -31.09 -29.49
C ALA A 358 -10.32 -30.45 -28.35
N GLY A 359 -9.92 -31.26 -27.35
CA GLY A 359 -9.07 -30.78 -26.25
C GLY A 359 -7.73 -30.22 -26.70
N VAL A 360 -7.05 -30.92 -27.63
CA VAL A 360 -5.78 -30.44 -28.23
C VAL A 360 -6.02 -29.18 -29.07
N LEU A 361 -7.09 -29.09 -29.80
CA LEU A 361 -7.43 -27.95 -30.65
C LEU A 361 -7.66 -26.71 -29.81
N ILE A 362 -8.51 -26.80 -28.78
CA ILE A 362 -8.87 -25.68 -27.89
C ILE A 362 -7.69 -25.33 -26.96
N GLY A 363 -6.97 -26.34 -26.44
CA GLY A 363 -5.77 -26.12 -25.63
C GLY A 363 -4.66 -25.39 -26.37
N SER A 364 -4.48 -25.66 -27.68
CA SER A 364 -3.54 -24.89 -28.51
C SER A 364 -3.96 -23.42 -28.64
N SER A 365 -5.25 -23.10 -28.73
CA SER A 365 -5.76 -21.73 -28.77
C SER A 365 -5.43 -20.97 -27.47
N LEU A 366 -5.53 -21.65 -26.33
CA LEU A 366 -5.20 -21.09 -25.03
C LEU A 366 -3.71 -20.70 -24.96
N ILE A 367 -2.80 -21.58 -25.39
CA ILE A 367 -1.35 -21.32 -25.38
C ILE A 367 -1.01 -20.12 -26.28
N PHE A 368 -1.56 -20.05 -27.50
CA PHE A 368 -1.35 -18.90 -28.38
C PHE A 368 -1.94 -17.61 -27.84
N SER A 369 -3.08 -17.66 -27.14
CA SER A 369 -3.68 -16.50 -26.49
C SER A 369 -2.79 -15.96 -25.39
N ILE A 370 -2.23 -16.82 -24.55
CA ILE A 370 -1.32 -16.42 -23.46
C ILE A 370 -0.03 -15.86 -24.04
N GLY A 371 0.60 -16.54 -24.99
CA GLY A 371 1.83 -16.06 -25.64
C GLY A 371 1.63 -14.70 -26.33
N GLY A 372 0.53 -14.54 -27.05
CA GLY A 372 0.19 -13.27 -27.68
C GLY A 372 -0.12 -12.16 -26.68
N THR A 373 -0.74 -12.48 -25.55
CA THR A 373 -0.98 -11.50 -24.50
C THR A 373 0.32 -11.02 -23.89
N LEU A 374 1.26 -11.90 -23.59
CA LEU A 374 2.60 -11.54 -23.10
C LEU A 374 3.35 -10.65 -24.09
N LEU A 375 3.27 -10.96 -25.37
CA LEU A 375 3.88 -10.14 -26.42
C LEU A 375 3.28 -8.72 -26.45
N ILE A 376 1.96 -8.61 -26.42
CA ILE A 376 1.27 -7.31 -26.47
C ILE A 376 1.52 -6.52 -25.17
N MET A 377 1.52 -7.16 -24.00
CA MET A 377 1.86 -6.52 -22.72
C MET A 377 3.24 -5.85 -22.77
N SER A 378 4.22 -6.50 -23.41
CA SER A 378 5.57 -5.94 -23.57
C SER A 378 5.57 -4.62 -24.37
N PHE A 379 4.68 -4.48 -25.36
CA PHE A 379 4.54 -3.21 -26.10
C PHE A 379 3.85 -2.11 -25.29
N PHE A 380 2.96 -2.48 -24.36
CA PHE A 380 2.27 -1.52 -23.49
C PHE A 380 3.01 -1.22 -22.19
N GLY A 381 4.18 -1.81 -21.95
CA GLY A 381 4.96 -1.61 -20.74
C GLY A 381 4.31 -2.17 -19.47
N VAL A 382 3.43 -3.17 -19.59
CA VAL A 382 2.76 -3.82 -18.46
C VAL A 382 3.60 -4.99 -17.98
N GLY A 383 4.19 -4.87 -16.77
CA GLY A 383 5.05 -5.91 -16.18
C GLY A 383 4.28 -7.10 -15.60
N LEU A 384 5.05 -8.11 -15.21
CA LEU A 384 4.56 -9.27 -14.47
C LEU A 384 4.52 -8.94 -12.97
N ASN A 385 3.34 -9.05 -12.39
CA ASN A 385 3.10 -8.88 -10.95
C ASN A 385 1.90 -9.75 -10.54
N ARG A 386 1.65 -9.88 -9.26
CA ARG A 386 0.52 -10.69 -8.74
C ARG A 386 -0.79 -10.38 -9.44
N THR A 387 -1.10 -9.11 -9.67
CA THR A 387 -2.37 -8.66 -10.25
C THR A 387 -2.48 -9.02 -11.74
N SER A 388 -1.40 -8.84 -12.52
CA SER A 388 -1.38 -9.22 -13.94
C SER A 388 -1.46 -10.73 -14.13
N LEU A 389 -0.78 -11.51 -13.27
CA LEU A 389 -0.80 -12.97 -13.30
C LEU A 389 -2.16 -13.53 -12.86
N ALA A 390 -2.80 -12.94 -11.83
CA ALA A 390 -4.17 -13.27 -11.48
C ALA A 390 -5.14 -12.98 -12.64
N GLY A 391 -4.92 -11.89 -13.38
CA GLY A 391 -5.65 -11.57 -14.60
C GLY A 391 -5.55 -12.68 -15.67
N PHE A 392 -4.39 -13.32 -15.84
CA PHE A 392 -4.24 -14.48 -16.72
C PHE A 392 -5.07 -15.68 -16.26
N ILE A 393 -5.06 -15.99 -14.97
CA ILE A 393 -5.80 -17.14 -14.43
C ILE A 393 -7.31 -16.92 -14.58
N ILE A 394 -7.80 -15.70 -14.31
CA ILE A 394 -9.21 -15.35 -14.53
C ILE A 394 -9.57 -15.42 -16.01
N ALA A 395 -8.71 -14.85 -16.88
CA ALA A 395 -8.92 -14.85 -18.32
C ALA A 395 -8.99 -16.27 -18.88
N MET A 396 -8.19 -17.20 -18.33
CA MET A 396 -8.02 -18.54 -18.85
C MET A 396 -9.33 -19.30 -19.01
N GLY A 397 -10.20 -19.24 -18.00
CA GLY A 397 -11.52 -19.84 -18.09
C GLY A 397 -12.37 -19.26 -19.23
N MET A 398 -12.24 -17.95 -19.46
CA MET A 398 -13.00 -17.24 -20.50
C MET A 398 -12.38 -17.32 -21.89
N LEU A 399 -11.05 -17.58 -21.98
CA LEU A 399 -10.30 -17.65 -23.24
C LEU A 399 -10.73 -18.82 -24.12
N VAL A 400 -11.03 -19.94 -23.49
CA VAL A 400 -11.41 -21.16 -24.19
C VAL A 400 -12.83 -21.15 -24.75
N ASP A 401 -13.71 -20.32 -24.17
CA ASP A 401 -15.14 -20.30 -24.52
C ASP A 401 -15.41 -20.02 -26.00
N ASN A 402 -14.70 -19.05 -26.59
CA ASN A 402 -14.87 -18.73 -27.99
C ASN A 402 -14.47 -19.92 -28.89
N ALA A 403 -13.36 -20.58 -28.57
CA ALA A 403 -12.89 -21.76 -29.28
C ALA A 403 -13.79 -22.98 -29.02
N ILE A 404 -14.36 -23.15 -27.82
CA ILE A 404 -15.35 -24.19 -27.49
C ILE A 404 -16.57 -24.07 -28.41
N VAL A 405 -17.19 -22.88 -28.52
CA VAL A 405 -18.39 -22.66 -29.31
C VAL A 405 -18.13 -22.93 -30.79
N VAL A 406 -17.01 -22.43 -31.34
CA VAL A 406 -16.64 -22.67 -32.74
C VAL A 406 -16.40 -24.17 -33.01
N THR A 407 -15.67 -24.85 -32.12
CA THR A 407 -15.33 -26.26 -32.24
C THR A 407 -16.56 -27.15 -32.10
N ASP A 408 -17.43 -26.87 -31.14
CA ASP A 408 -18.67 -27.63 -30.89
C ASP A 408 -19.63 -27.54 -32.10
N ASN A 409 -19.87 -26.32 -32.61
CA ASN A 409 -20.67 -26.11 -33.81
C ASN A 409 -20.09 -26.85 -35.02
N ALA A 410 -18.77 -26.82 -35.19
CA ALA A 410 -18.10 -27.54 -36.26
C ALA A 410 -18.24 -29.07 -36.09
N GLN A 411 -18.07 -29.60 -34.87
CA GLN A 411 -18.22 -31.05 -34.59
C GLN A 411 -19.65 -31.53 -34.84
N ILE A 412 -20.66 -30.75 -34.43
CA ILE A 412 -22.07 -31.06 -34.67
C ILE A 412 -22.37 -31.08 -36.17
N ALA A 413 -21.87 -30.09 -36.93
CA ALA A 413 -22.06 -30.04 -38.39
C ALA A 413 -21.36 -31.21 -39.08
N ILE A 414 -20.15 -31.57 -38.64
CA ILE A 414 -19.42 -32.74 -39.17
C ILE A 414 -20.17 -34.06 -38.86
N ALA A 415 -20.70 -34.16 -37.61
CA ALA A 415 -21.52 -35.34 -37.23
C ALA A 415 -22.81 -35.47 -38.06
N ARG A 416 -23.36 -34.36 -38.55
CA ARG A 416 -24.51 -34.30 -39.46
C ARG A 416 -24.14 -34.51 -40.95
N GLY A 417 -22.87 -34.83 -41.24
CA GLY A 417 -22.41 -35.12 -42.60
C GLY A 417 -21.98 -33.90 -43.43
N VAL A 418 -21.86 -32.72 -42.87
CA VAL A 418 -21.35 -31.53 -43.56
C VAL A 418 -19.85 -31.65 -43.81
N ASN A 419 -19.38 -31.26 -44.99
CA ASN A 419 -17.95 -31.22 -45.30
C ASN A 419 -17.17 -30.43 -44.25
N ARG A 420 -16.07 -31.01 -43.77
CA ARG A 420 -15.24 -30.46 -42.67
C ARG A 420 -14.88 -28.97 -42.84
N ARG A 421 -14.42 -28.60 -44.06
CA ARG A 421 -14.07 -27.22 -44.37
C ARG A 421 -15.27 -26.28 -44.24
N LYS A 422 -16.42 -26.70 -44.80
CA LYS A 422 -17.67 -25.92 -44.72
C LYS A 422 -18.18 -25.86 -43.28
N ALA A 423 -18.13 -26.96 -42.54
CA ALA A 423 -18.53 -27.04 -41.16
C ALA A 423 -17.71 -26.07 -40.27
N LEU A 424 -16.40 -25.93 -40.50
CA LEU A 424 -15.53 -24.99 -39.78
C LEU A 424 -15.82 -23.53 -40.14
N ILE A 425 -16.05 -23.23 -41.43
CA ILE A 425 -16.41 -21.86 -41.84
C ILE A 425 -17.76 -21.46 -41.25
N ASP A 426 -18.76 -22.30 -41.40
CA ASP A 426 -20.12 -22.01 -40.94
C ASP A 426 -20.18 -21.97 -39.40
N GLY A 427 -19.44 -22.90 -38.71
CA GLY A 427 -19.33 -22.97 -37.27
C GLY A 427 -18.66 -21.75 -36.64
N ALA A 428 -17.72 -21.12 -37.37
CA ALA A 428 -17.07 -19.88 -36.92
C ALA A 428 -17.86 -18.64 -37.32
N THR A 429 -18.41 -18.60 -38.55
CA THR A 429 -19.07 -17.39 -39.08
C THR A 429 -20.45 -17.16 -38.45
N GLY A 430 -21.18 -18.24 -38.14
CA GLY A 430 -22.50 -18.13 -37.51
C GLY A 430 -22.48 -17.31 -36.24
N PRO A 431 -21.71 -17.70 -35.25
CA PRO A 431 -21.70 -17.03 -33.95
C PRO A 431 -20.72 -15.85 -33.85
N GLN A 432 -19.99 -15.47 -34.92
CA GLN A 432 -18.87 -14.50 -34.82
C GLN A 432 -19.22 -13.17 -34.16
N TRP A 433 -20.39 -12.61 -34.50
CA TRP A 433 -20.84 -11.32 -33.95
C TRP A 433 -21.38 -11.44 -32.52
N GLY A 434 -22.06 -12.53 -32.19
CA GLY A 434 -22.48 -12.86 -30.84
C GLY A 434 -21.30 -13.03 -29.92
N LEU A 435 -20.26 -13.77 -30.36
CA LEU A 435 -19.01 -13.96 -29.61
C LEU A 435 -18.23 -12.66 -29.43
N LEU A 436 -18.20 -11.77 -30.44
CA LEU A 436 -17.57 -10.44 -30.30
C LEU A 436 -18.30 -9.61 -29.27
N GLY A 437 -19.62 -9.51 -29.40
CA GLY A 437 -20.43 -8.75 -28.43
C GLY A 437 -20.29 -9.28 -27.01
N ALA A 438 -20.30 -10.59 -26.84
CA ALA A 438 -20.08 -11.24 -25.53
C ALA A 438 -18.67 -10.97 -24.97
N THR A 439 -17.65 -11.02 -25.82
CA THR A 439 -16.26 -10.70 -25.43
C THR A 439 -16.12 -9.23 -25.05
N PHE A 440 -16.71 -8.32 -25.80
CA PHE A 440 -16.71 -6.89 -25.51
C PHE A 440 -17.41 -6.59 -24.18
N ILE A 441 -18.54 -7.23 -23.90
CA ILE A 441 -19.26 -7.08 -22.63
C ILE A 441 -18.42 -7.62 -21.45
N ALA A 442 -17.75 -8.75 -21.65
CA ALA A 442 -16.84 -9.30 -20.64
C ALA A 442 -15.67 -8.34 -20.34
N ILE A 443 -15.12 -7.66 -21.34
CA ILE A 443 -14.12 -6.60 -21.14
C ILE A 443 -14.73 -5.40 -20.43
N CYS A 444 -15.91 -4.95 -20.85
CA CYS A 444 -16.61 -3.81 -20.24
C CYS A 444 -16.94 -4.05 -18.76
N SER A 445 -17.17 -5.29 -18.32
CA SER A 445 -17.48 -5.58 -16.91
C SER A 445 -16.35 -5.18 -15.96
N PHE A 446 -15.11 -5.23 -16.41
CA PHE A 446 -13.93 -4.80 -15.64
C PHE A 446 -13.52 -3.34 -15.89
N LEU A 447 -14.20 -2.61 -16.78
CA LEU A 447 -13.88 -1.22 -17.10
C LEU A 447 -13.93 -0.27 -15.88
N PRO A 448 -14.83 -0.43 -14.91
CA PRO A 448 -14.83 0.39 -13.70
C PRO A 448 -13.49 0.39 -12.96
N LEU A 449 -12.76 -0.73 -12.96
CA LEU A 449 -11.42 -0.85 -12.35
C LEU A 449 -10.39 0.06 -13.02
N TYR A 450 -10.43 0.09 -14.35
CA TYR A 450 -9.47 0.88 -15.11
C TYR A 450 -9.73 2.39 -14.99
N LEU A 451 -11.00 2.79 -14.90
CA LEU A 451 -11.43 4.18 -14.85
C LEU A 451 -11.50 4.74 -13.43
N ALA A 452 -11.47 3.91 -12.39
CA ALA A 452 -11.61 4.38 -11.01
C ALA A 452 -10.41 5.24 -10.58
N PRO A 453 -10.63 6.49 -10.14
CA PRO A 453 -9.58 7.38 -9.68
C PRO A 453 -9.24 7.08 -8.20
N SER A 454 -8.55 5.98 -7.92
CA SER A 454 -8.08 5.66 -6.57
C SER A 454 -6.71 4.96 -6.63
N SER A 455 -5.92 5.10 -5.56
CA SER A 455 -4.62 4.42 -5.43
C SER A 455 -4.77 2.89 -5.45
N VAL A 456 -5.85 2.40 -4.85
CA VAL A 456 -6.19 0.96 -4.87
C VAL A 456 -6.49 0.49 -6.30
N ALA A 457 -7.21 1.30 -7.09
CA ALA A 457 -7.49 0.97 -8.49
C ALA A 457 -6.20 0.92 -9.32
N GLU A 458 -5.19 1.75 -9.04
CA GLU A 458 -3.90 1.71 -9.75
C GLU A 458 -3.20 0.35 -9.59
N ILE A 459 -3.25 -0.25 -8.40
CA ILE A 459 -2.68 -1.57 -8.11
C ILE A 459 -3.37 -2.67 -8.92
N VAL A 460 -4.67 -2.53 -9.19
CA VAL A 460 -5.45 -3.58 -9.90
C VAL A 460 -5.66 -3.30 -11.40
N LYS A 461 -5.25 -2.15 -11.91
CA LYS A 461 -5.31 -1.82 -13.37
C LYS A 461 -4.67 -2.87 -14.28
N PRO A 462 -3.50 -3.47 -13.97
CA PRO A 462 -2.91 -4.50 -14.82
C PRO A 462 -3.83 -5.69 -15.07
N LEU A 463 -4.68 -6.06 -14.11
CA LEU A 463 -5.68 -7.12 -14.27
C LEU A 463 -6.63 -6.81 -15.43
N PHE A 464 -7.18 -5.57 -15.50
CA PHE A 464 -8.04 -5.18 -16.62
C PHE A 464 -7.30 -5.24 -17.96
N VAL A 465 -6.08 -4.73 -18.03
CA VAL A 465 -5.29 -4.69 -19.27
C VAL A 465 -5.03 -6.10 -19.80
N VAL A 466 -4.60 -7.02 -18.93
CA VAL A 466 -4.38 -8.42 -19.27
C VAL A 466 -5.66 -9.08 -19.76
N LEU A 467 -6.77 -8.88 -19.06
CA LEU A 467 -8.08 -9.42 -19.45
C LEU A 467 -8.53 -8.88 -20.81
N ALA A 468 -8.43 -7.57 -21.04
CA ALA A 468 -8.87 -6.95 -22.28
C ALA A 468 -8.07 -7.46 -23.49
N ILE A 469 -6.74 -7.53 -23.35
CA ILE A 469 -5.86 -8.02 -24.43
C ILE A 469 -6.14 -9.51 -24.71
N SER A 470 -6.16 -10.33 -23.64
CA SER A 470 -6.28 -11.79 -23.79
C SER A 470 -7.64 -12.19 -24.35
N LEU A 471 -8.73 -11.58 -23.88
CA LEU A 471 -10.08 -11.86 -24.39
C LEU A 471 -10.26 -11.38 -25.83
N GLY A 472 -9.75 -10.20 -26.20
CA GLY A 472 -9.78 -9.69 -27.56
C GLY A 472 -9.01 -10.62 -28.52
N LEU A 473 -7.83 -11.07 -28.10
CA LEU A 473 -7.00 -11.99 -28.87
C LEU A 473 -7.66 -13.38 -29.03
N SER A 474 -8.30 -13.87 -27.96
CA SER A 474 -9.04 -15.14 -27.97
C SER A 474 -10.14 -15.17 -29.07
N TRP A 475 -10.89 -14.07 -29.24
CA TRP A 475 -11.89 -13.97 -30.26
C TRP A 475 -11.26 -14.07 -31.68
N ILE A 476 -10.14 -13.37 -31.92
CA ILE A 476 -9.40 -13.46 -33.18
C ILE A 476 -8.91 -14.88 -33.43
N LEU A 477 -8.32 -15.54 -32.45
CA LEU A 477 -7.76 -16.89 -32.54
C LEU A 477 -8.87 -17.95 -32.74
N ALA A 478 -10.03 -17.77 -32.12
CA ALA A 478 -11.16 -18.66 -32.32
C ALA A 478 -11.65 -18.68 -33.79
N LEU A 479 -11.57 -17.54 -34.50
CA LEU A 479 -11.96 -17.44 -35.90
C LEU A 479 -10.83 -17.82 -36.88
N THR A 480 -9.57 -17.76 -36.46
CA THR A 480 -8.38 -17.97 -37.31
C THR A 480 -7.69 -19.31 -37.01
N GLN A 481 -7.06 -19.41 -35.83
CA GLN A 481 -6.29 -20.58 -35.42
C GLN A 481 -7.18 -21.83 -35.29
N THR A 482 -8.35 -21.69 -34.59
CA THR A 482 -9.24 -22.85 -34.37
C THR A 482 -9.77 -23.41 -35.68
N THR A 483 -10.06 -22.59 -36.69
CA THR A 483 -10.52 -23.04 -38.00
C THR A 483 -9.39 -23.71 -38.80
N VAL A 484 -8.19 -23.15 -38.78
CA VAL A 484 -7.04 -23.71 -39.49
C VAL A 484 -6.62 -25.06 -38.89
N PHE A 485 -6.40 -25.12 -37.58
CA PHE A 485 -6.00 -26.36 -36.91
C PHE A 485 -7.12 -27.40 -36.91
N GLY A 486 -8.38 -26.95 -36.74
CA GLY A 486 -9.55 -27.83 -36.84
C GLY A 486 -9.63 -28.58 -38.16
N ASN A 487 -9.17 -27.96 -39.27
CA ASN A 487 -9.11 -28.60 -40.56
C ASN A 487 -8.13 -29.80 -40.64
N PHE A 488 -7.14 -29.85 -39.73
CA PHE A 488 -6.21 -30.99 -39.65
C PHE A 488 -6.60 -31.98 -38.55
N ILE A 489 -7.00 -31.47 -37.37
CA ILE A 489 -7.18 -32.27 -36.16
C ILE A 489 -8.53 -32.98 -36.11
N LEU A 490 -9.63 -32.35 -36.60
CA LEU A 490 -10.96 -32.91 -36.56
C LEU A 490 -11.11 -33.90 -37.71
N LYS A 491 -11.53 -35.16 -37.44
CA LYS A 491 -11.80 -36.17 -38.49
C LYS A 491 -13.25 -36.09 -38.97
N ALA A 492 -13.43 -36.14 -40.27
CA ALA A 492 -14.72 -36.45 -40.84
C ALA A 492 -15.08 -37.91 -40.48
N LYS A 493 -16.25 -38.15 -39.92
CA LYS A 493 -16.78 -39.52 -39.81
C LYS A 493 -17.23 -39.95 -41.20
N ALA A 494 -16.64 -41.02 -41.70
CA ALA A 494 -17.14 -41.65 -42.89
C ALA A 494 -18.41 -42.44 -42.54
N ASN A 495 -19.49 -42.15 -43.26
CA ASN A 495 -20.73 -42.91 -43.43
C ASN A 495 -21.25 -43.73 -42.24
N GLY A 496 -22.36 -43.35 -41.69
CA GLY A 496 -23.18 -44.19 -40.86
C GLY A 496 -24.17 -43.36 -40.03
N ASP A 497 -25.42 -43.67 -40.08
CA ASP A 497 -26.56 -43.19 -39.30
C ASP A 497 -26.36 -41.87 -38.54
N ALA A 498 -26.86 -40.82 -39.14
CA ALA A 498 -26.90 -39.49 -38.51
C ALA A 498 -27.89 -39.49 -37.32
N LYS A 499 -27.52 -40.12 -36.20
CA LYS A 499 -28.29 -39.98 -34.96
C LYS A 499 -28.12 -38.58 -34.45
N ASP A 500 -29.22 -37.92 -34.14
CA ASP A 500 -29.19 -36.63 -33.51
C ASP A 500 -28.43 -36.74 -32.19
N PRO A 501 -27.33 -35.97 -31.96
CA PRO A 501 -26.54 -36.01 -30.70
C PRO A 501 -27.38 -35.79 -29.44
N TYR A 502 -28.55 -35.17 -29.59
CA TYR A 502 -29.47 -34.83 -28.51
C TYR A 502 -30.56 -35.84 -28.24
N ASP A 503 -30.59 -36.97 -28.97
CA ASP A 503 -31.57 -38.05 -28.77
C ASP A 503 -31.12 -39.05 -27.66
N LYS A 504 -30.74 -38.53 -26.48
CA LYS A 504 -30.39 -39.34 -25.30
C LYS A 504 -31.42 -39.10 -24.18
N PRO A 505 -31.74 -40.14 -23.33
CA PRO A 505 -32.71 -40.03 -22.24
C PRO A 505 -32.46 -38.83 -21.30
N PHE A 506 -31.23 -38.43 -21.10
CA PHE A 506 -30.80 -37.26 -20.33
C PHE A 506 -31.41 -35.95 -20.88
N TYR A 507 -31.33 -35.75 -22.18
CA TYR A 507 -31.84 -34.53 -22.81
C TYR A 507 -33.34 -34.44 -22.82
N HIS A 508 -34.02 -35.59 -22.95
CA HIS A 508 -35.48 -35.71 -22.88
C HIS A 508 -35.99 -35.38 -21.46
N LYS A 509 -35.33 -35.90 -20.40
CA LYS A 509 -35.62 -35.57 -19.03
C LYS A 509 -35.44 -34.11 -18.73
N PHE A 510 -34.33 -33.51 -19.20
CA PHE A 510 -34.07 -32.07 -19.03
C PHE A 510 -35.15 -31.22 -19.72
N ALA A 511 -35.53 -31.55 -20.97
CA ALA A 511 -36.57 -30.84 -21.71
C ALA A 511 -37.92 -30.91 -21.01
N SER A 512 -38.26 -32.06 -20.38
CA SER A 512 -39.49 -32.25 -19.59
C SER A 512 -39.49 -31.35 -18.33
N ILE A 513 -38.38 -31.32 -17.58
CA ILE A 513 -38.21 -30.43 -16.42
C ILE A 513 -38.38 -28.96 -16.85
N LEU A 514 -37.70 -28.55 -17.91
CA LEU A 514 -37.75 -27.18 -18.43
C LEU A 514 -39.16 -26.75 -18.83
N ARG A 515 -39.89 -27.61 -19.53
CA ARG A 515 -41.31 -27.37 -19.88
C ARG A 515 -42.18 -27.20 -18.63
N THR A 516 -41.95 -28.00 -17.57
CA THR A 516 -42.65 -27.86 -16.30
C THR A 516 -42.38 -26.53 -15.60
N LEU A 517 -41.12 -26.09 -15.59
CA LEU A 517 -40.71 -24.79 -15.03
C LEU A 517 -41.33 -23.62 -15.81
N ILE A 518 -41.37 -23.71 -17.14
CA ILE A 518 -41.99 -22.68 -18.01
C ILE A 518 -43.49 -22.60 -17.77
N ARG A 519 -44.18 -23.72 -17.54
CA ARG A 519 -45.59 -23.72 -17.17
C ARG A 519 -45.85 -23.06 -15.83
N ARG A 520 -44.97 -23.26 -14.84
CA ARG A 520 -45.09 -22.68 -13.49
C ARG A 520 -44.23 -21.42 -13.34
N LYS A 521 -44.17 -20.55 -14.37
CA LYS A 521 -43.28 -19.38 -14.44
C LYS A 521 -43.31 -18.46 -13.23
N VAL A 522 -44.49 -18.19 -12.65
CA VAL A 522 -44.64 -17.30 -11.47
C VAL A 522 -44.01 -17.94 -10.22
N LEU A 523 -44.20 -19.23 -10.01
CA LEU A 523 -43.61 -19.95 -8.88
C LEU A 523 -42.08 -20.00 -9.01
N THR A 524 -41.56 -20.29 -10.23
CA THR A 524 -40.12 -20.38 -10.50
C THR A 524 -39.44 -19.04 -10.29
N LEU A 525 -40.00 -17.95 -10.85
CA LEU A 525 -39.39 -16.60 -10.69
C LEU A 525 -39.55 -16.11 -9.24
N GLY A 526 -40.69 -16.37 -8.60
CA GLY A 526 -40.92 -16.00 -7.21
C GLY A 526 -39.99 -16.72 -6.23
N SER A 527 -39.70 -18.02 -6.44
CA SER A 527 -38.74 -18.75 -5.62
C SER A 527 -37.29 -18.19 -5.77
N MET A 528 -36.91 -17.75 -6.98
CA MET A 528 -35.58 -17.13 -7.20
C MET A 528 -35.48 -15.79 -6.50
N VAL A 529 -36.54 -14.96 -6.54
CA VAL A 529 -36.54 -13.67 -5.81
C VAL A 529 -36.48 -13.93 -4.29
N ALA A 530 -37.18 -14.93 -3.77
CA ALA A 530 -37.10 -15.30 -2.37
C ALA A 530 -35.67 -15.75 -1.97
N LEU A 531 -35.01 -16.60 -2.77
CA LEU A 531 -33.64 -17.03 -2.54
C LEU A 531 -32.67 -15.84 -2.60
N PHE A 532 -32.90 -14.88 -3.51
CA PHE A 532 -32.09 -13.66 -3.60
C PHE A 532 -32.21 -12.82 -2.33
N ILE A 533 -33.41 -12.61 -1.81
CA ILE A 533 -33.63 -11.88 -0.55
C ILE A 533 -32.93 -12.60 0.62
N ILE A 534 -33.06 -13.93 0.69
CA ILE A 534 -32.37 -14.74 1.72
C ILE A 534 -30.85 -14.54 1.59
N SER A 535 -30.30 -14.56 0.37
CA SER A 535 -28.87 -14.37 0.16
C SER A 535 -28.40 -12.99 0.61
N LEU A 536 -29.21 -11.92 0.42
CA LEU A 536 -28.87 -10.59 0.92
C LEU A 536 -28.84 -10.52 2.45
N VAL A 537 -29.76 -11.20 3.12
CA VAL A 537 -29.77 -11.29 4.59
C VAL A 537 -28.53 -12.02 5.09
N ILE A 538 -28.18 -13.14 4.48
CA ILE A 538 -26.99 -13.92 4.84
C ILE A 538 -25.71 -13.09 4.58
N MET A 539 -25.65 -12.36 3.47
CA MET A 539 -24.52 -11.47 3.14
C MET A 539 -24.26 -10.44 4.24
N GLY A 540 -25.34 -9.91 4.86
CA GLY A 540 -25.22 -8.96 5.98
C GLY A 540 -24.58 -9.56 7.24
N THR A 541 -24.59 -10.88 7.39
CA THR A 541 -23.99 -11.60 8.54
C THR A 541 -22.59 -12.15 8.26
N MET A 542 -22.13 -12.10 7.01
CA MET A 542 -20.82 -12.62 6.62
C MET A 542 -19.68 -11.70 7.06
N PRO A 543 -18.49 -12.25 7.36
CA PRO A 543 -17.30 -11.46 7.58
C PRO A 543 -16.95 -10.62 6.34
N GLN A 544 -16.81 -9.33 6.55
CA GLN A 544 -16.39 -8.39 5.49
C GLN A 544 -15.05 -7.77 5.87
N ASN A 545 -14.09 -7.83 4.98
CA ASN A 545 -12.78 -7.24 5.14
C ASN A 545 -12.51 -6.29 3.98
N PHE A 546 -11.73 -5.23 4.19
CA PHE A 546 -11.31 -4.40 3.07
C PHE A 546 -10.27 -5.14 2.21
N PHE A 547 -9.16 -5.54 2.82
CA PHE A 547 -8.15 -6.38 2.18
C PHE A 547 -7.82 -7.60 3.05
N PRO A 548 -7.58 -8.77 2.46
CA PRO A 548 -7.08 -9.93 3.19
C PRO A 548 -5.61 -9.73 3.59
N SER A 549 -5.16 -10.45 4.61
CA SER A 549 -3.73 -10.53 4.95
C SER A 549 -2.99 -11.38 3.92
N LEU A 550 -1.74 -10.98 3.63
CA LEU A 550 -0.84 -11.71 2.74
C LEU A 550 -0.16 -12.85 3.51
N ASP A 551 0.11 -13.94 2.81
CA ASP A 551 0.85 -15.08 3.34
C ASP A 551 2.35 -14.81 3.21
N LYS A 552 2.91 -14.09 4.19
CA LYS A 552 4.33 -13.75 4.29
C LYS A 552 4.91 -14.26 5.61
N PRO A 553 6.17 -14.71 5.64
CA PRO A 553 6.83 -15.12 6.89
C PRO A 553 7.26 -13.91 7.74
N TYR A 554 6.46 -12.86 7.75
CA TYR A 554 6.74 -11.61 8.46
C TYR A 554 5.50 -11.11 9.19
N PHE A 555 5.70 -10.65 10.43
CA PHE A 555 4.74 -9.76 11.08
C PHE A 555 5.44 -8.52 11.63
N ARG A 556 4.67 -7.49 11.89
CA ARG A 556 5.16 -6.24 12.48
C ARG A 556 4.32 -5.84 13.67
N ALA A 557 4.92 -5.05 14.55
CA ALA A 557 4.21 -4.43 15.66
C ALA A 557 4.66 -2.99 15.84
N ASP A 558 3.70 -2.10 16.05
CA ASP A 558 3.89 -0.73 16.50
C ASP A 558 3.62 -0.68 18.01
N VAL A 559 4.61 -0.26 18.78
CA VAL A 559 4.55 -0.21 20.24
C VAL A 559 4.64 1.25 20.68
N PHE A 560 3.61 1.73 21.35
CA PHE A 560 3.54 3.10 21.88
C PHE A 560 3.58 3.05 23.40
N TYR A 561 4.62 3.63 23.97
CA TYR A 561 4.69 3.88 25.40
C TYR A 561 3.97 5.19 25.73
N PRO A 562 3.65 5.46 27.03
CA PRO A 562 3.03 6.70 27.41
C PRO A 562 3.83 7.92 26.95
N ASP A 563 3.13 8.99 26.57
CA ASP A 563 3.78 10.25 26.21
C ASP A 563 4.65 10.76 27.37
N GLY A 564 5.86 11.24 27.06
CA GLY A 564 6.86 11.64 28.04
C GLY A 564 7.96 10.61 28.28
N TYR A 565 7.83 9.37 27.79
CA TYR A 565 8.96 8.43 27.78
C TYR A 565 10.07 8.92 26.86
N SER A 566 11.32 8.79 27.31
CA SER A 566 12.48 9.03 26.44
C SER A 566 12.74 7.83 25.54
N ILE A 567 13.45 8.05 24.42
CA ILE A 567 13.84 6.96 23.53
C ILE A 567 14.74 5.95 24.25
N ASN A 568 15.61 6.41 25.16
CA ASN A 568 16.50 5.56 25.94
C ASN A 568 15.73 4.65 26.91
N ASP A 569 14.63 5.14 27.51
CA ASP A 569 13.76 4.33 28.36
C ASP A 569 13.04 3.26 27.54
N VAL A 570 12.56 3.62 26.35
CA VAL A 570 11.92 2.65 25.44
C VAL A 570 12.89 1.56 25.00
N VAL A 571 14.14 1.92 24.67
CA VAL A 571 15.20 0.93 24.32
C VAL A 571 15.43 -0.02 25.49
N LYS A 572 15.52 0.50 26.72
CA LYS A 572 15.72 -0.31 27.92
C LYS A 572 14.57 -1.28 28.19
N GLU A 573 13.33 -0.79 28.06
CA GLU A 573 12.12 -1.63 28.24
C GLU A 573 12.04 -2.71 27.14
N MET A 574 12.33 -2.36 25.89
CA MET A 574 12.23 -3.28 24.75
C MET A 574 13.37 -4.30 24.70
N LYS A 575 14.43 -4.16 25.48
CA LYS A 575 15.56 -5.13 25.48
C LYS A 575 15.10 -6.54 25.82
N SER A 576 14.30 -6.70 26.86
CA SER A 576 13.77 -8.01 27.26
C SER A 576 12.75 -8.57 26.26
N VAL A 577 12.03 -7.68 25.53
CA VAL A 577 11.15 -8.08 24.42
C VAL A 577 11.97 -8.64 23.25
N GLU A 578 13.07 -7.99 22.91
CA GLU A 578 13.98 -8.42 21.86
C GLU A 578 14.61 -9.78 22.20
N GLU A 579 15.14 -9.93 23.44
CA GLU A 579 15.69 -11.19 23.94
C GLU A 579 14.66 -12.33 23.89
N HIS A 580 13.41 -12.05 24.27
CA HIS A 580 12.33 -13.04 24.22
C HIS A 580 12.04 -13.50 22.77
N LEU A 581 11.98 -12.57 21.82
CA LEU A 581 11.72 -12.90 20.41
C LEU A 581 12.87 -13.71 19.78
N VAL A 582 14.11 -13.33 20.03
CA VAL A 582 15.29 -14.00 19.47
C VAL A 582 15.42 -15.44 19.97
N GLN A 583 14.92 -15.75 21.17
CA GLN A 583 14.95 -17.10 21.74
C GLN A 583 13.91 -18.05 21.16
N GLN A 584 12.94 -17.55 20.38
CA GLN A 584 11.88 -18.39 19.81
C GLN A 584 12.44 -19.20 18.61
N PRO A 585 12.16 -20.53 18.54
CA PRO A 585 12.80 -21.42 17.56
C PRO A 585 12.45 -21.12 16.11
N GLU A 586 11.24 -20.62 15.82
CA GLU A 586 10.79 -20.30 14.47
C GLU A 586 11.08 -18.86 14.06
N VAL A 587 11.61 -18.03 14.98
CA VAL A 587 12.03 -16.67 14.67
C VAL A 587 13.41 -16.69 14.04
N LYS A 588 13.50 -16.20 12.82
CA LYS A 588 14.73 -16.15 12.06
C LYS A 588 15.50 -14.85 12.32
N LYS A 589 14.79 -13.73 12.36
CA LYS A 589 15.36 -12.40 12.62
C LYS A 589 14.36 -11.49 13.32
N VAL A 590 14.88 -10.60 14.12
CA VAL A 590 14.13 -9.52 14.79
C VAL A 590 14.82 -8.20 14.48
N SER A 591 14.10 -7.25 13.96
CA SER A 591 14.57 -5.86 13.83
C SER A 591 13.66 -4.93 14.60
N ILE A 592 14.24 -4.11 15.46
CA ILE A 592 13.52 -3.10 16.25
C ILE A 592 14.08 -1.72 15.93
N THR A 593 13.19 -0.79 15.60
CA THR A 593 13.55 0.62 15.46
C THR A 593 12.85 1.44 16.51
N PHE A 594 13.55 2.45 17.02
CA PHE A 594 13.08 3.32 18.11
C PHE A 594 13.02 4.76 17.62
N GLY A 595 12.06 5.52 18.12
CA GLY A 595 11.88 6.95 17.81
C GLY A 595 11.15 7.21 16.48
N SER A 596 11.13 6.25 15.56
CA SER A 596 10.39 6.32 14.31
C SER A 596 10.28 4.95 13.65
N THR A 597 9.38 4.80 12.67
CA THR A 597 9.41 3.64 11.78
C THR A 597 10.68 3.65 10.93
N PRO A 598 11.17 2.47 10.50
CA PRO A 598 12.30 2.37 9.57
C PRO A 598 11.97 2.97 8.20
N LEU A 599 12.94 2.98 7.29
CA LEU A 599 12.69 3.27 5.88
C LEU A 599 11.52 2.42 5.38
N ARG A 600 10.66 2.99 4.55
CA ARG A 600 9.50 2.28 4.01
C ARG A 600 9.95 1.13 3.12
N TYR A 601 10.07 -0.06 3.68
CA TYR A 601 10.46 -1.28 2.95
C TYR A 601 9.28 -1.98 2.27
N TYR A 602 8.05 -1.61 2.61
CA TYR A 602 6.83 -2.16 2.04
C TYR A 602 5.80 -1.05 1.78
N LEU A 603 5.12 -1.11 0.63
CA LEU A 603 4.21 -0.04 0.16
C LEU A 603 3.14 0.36 1.20
N ALA A 604 2.52 -0.61 1.84
CA ALA A 604 1.44 -0.40 2.82
C ALA A 604 1.96 -0.31 4.28
N SER A 605 3.24 0.04 4.50
CA SER A 605 3.74 0.28 5.85
C SER A 605 3.33 1.66 6.37
N THR A 606 2.99 1.74 7.67
CA THR A 606 2.78 3.01 8.37
C THR A 606 4.08 3.81 8.42
N SER A 607 3.99 5.13 8.50
CA SER A 607 5.13 6.00 8.75
C SER A 607 4.84 6.83 10.00
N VAL A 608 5.45 6.44 11.09
CA VAL A 608 5.37 7.11 12.39
C VAL A 608 6.69 7.77 12.70
N GLY A 609 6.64 8.97 13.24
CA GLY A 609 7.82 9.64 13.78
C GLY A 609 8.03 11.05 13.23
N PRO A 610 8.92 11.79 13.90
CA PRO A 610 9.69 11.39 15.10
C PRO A 610 8.82 11.32 16.35
N LYS A 611 8.93 10.24 17.14
CA LYS A 611 8.24 10.03 18.43
C LYS A 611 9.13 9.27 19.40
N PRO A 612 9.68 9.90 20.46
CA PRO A 612 10.59 9.25 21.40
C PRO A 612 10.00 8.03 22.12
N ASN A 613 8.69 8.02 22.36
CA ASN A 613 7.95 6.96 23.04
C ASN A 613 7.49 5.81 22.13
N PHE A 614 8.10 5.66 20.96
CA PHE A 614 7.68 4.70 19.93
C PHE A 614 8.77 3.68 19.59
N ALA A 615 8.36 2.43 19.41
CA ALA A 615 9.18 1.38 18.82
C ALA A 615 8.39 0.64 17.71
N ASN A 616 9.08 0.27 16.64
CA ASN A 616 8.54 -0.59 15.57
C ASN A 616 9.33 -1.90 15.53
N VAL A 617 8.63 -3.01 15.57
CA VAL A 617 9.18 -4.37 15.56
C VAL A 617 8.84 -5.02 14.22
N LEU A 618 9.84 -5.56 13.55
CA LEU A 618 9.70 -6.43 12.38
C LEU A 618 10.30 -7.79 12.72
N VAL A 619 9.51 -8.85 12.60
CA VAL A 619 9.92 -10.22 12.87
C VAL A 619 9.83 -11.03 11.59
N GLU A 620 10.93 -11.68 11.20
CA GLU A 620 11.01 -12.68 10.14
C GLU A 620 10.94 -14.08 10.77
N LEU A 621 10.02 -14.90 10.27
CA LEU A 621 9.86 -16.29 10.68
C LEU A 621 10.47 -17.25 9.65
N THR A 622 10.65 -18.49 10.02
CA THR A 622 11.18 -19.54 9.14
C THR A 622 10.17 -19.96 8.06
N ASP A 623 8.86 -19.85 8.35
CA ASP A 623 7.78 -20.25 7.42
C ASP A 623 6.53 -19.40 7.70
N SER A 624 5.81 -19.02 6.66
CA SER A 624 4.60 -18.21 6.74
C SER A 624 3.45 -18.86 7.53
N LYS A 625 3.42 -20.20 7.60
CA LYS A 625 2.40 -20.93 8.38
C LYS A 625 2.39 -20.59 9.88
N TYR A 626 3.53 -20.15 10.43
CA TYR A 626 3.66 -19.78 11.83
C TYR A 626 3.28 -18.32 12.10
N THR A 627 3.19 -17.48 11.06
CA THR A 627 3.12 -16.02 11.21
C THR A 627 1.93 -15.58 12.04
N LYS A 628 0.77 -16.15 11.82
CA LYS A 628 -0.44 -15.79 12.56
C LYS A 628 -0.35 -16.19 14.04
N GLU A 629 0.15 -17.38 14.33
CA GLU A 629 0.30 -17.86 15.68
C GLU A 629 1.32 -17.04 16.48
N TYR A 630 2.49 -16.77 15.88
CA TYR A 630 3.52 -15.99 16.54
C TYR A 630 3.13 -14.53 16.73
N GLU A 631 2.42 -13.94 15.79
CA GLU A 631 1.86 -12.59 15.92
C GLU A 631 0.85 -12.53 17.07
N GLU A 632 0.00 -13.56 17.23
CA GLU A 632 -0.96 -13.69 18.34
C GLU A 632 -0.26 -13.90 19.69
N ASN A 633 0.74 -14.75 19.75
CA ASN A 633 1.52 -15.00 20.94
C ASN A 633 2.28 -13.74 21.38
N PHE A 634 2.84 -12.99 20.44
CA PHE A 634 3.55 -11.75 20.72
C PHE A 634 2.59 -10.67 21.26
N ASP A 635 1.43 -10.48 20.67
CA ASP A 635 0.40 -9.55 21.19
C ASP A 635 -0.01 -9.91 22.62
N GLY A 636 -0.21 -11.21 22.89
CA GLY A 636 -0.51 -11.71 24.24
C GLY A 636 0.64 -11.52 25.22
N TYR A 637 1.88 -11.70 24.79
CA TYR A 637 3.07 -11.45 25.60
C TYR A 637 3.20 -9.99 25.99
N MET A 638 3.05 -9.07 25.06
CA MET A 638 3.11 -7.63 25.29
C MET A 638 2.03 -7.18 26.27
N LYS A 639 0.79 -7.61 26.09
CA LYS A 639 -0.32 -7.24 26.99
C LYS A 639 -0.15 -7.73 28.44
N ARG A 640 0.48 -8.89 28.63
CA ARG A 640 0.72 -9.42 29.98
C ARG A 640 1.90 -8.75 30.69
N ASN A 641 3.00 -8.51 29.97
CA ASN A 641 4.25 -8.06 30.57
C ASN A 641 4.44 -6.55 30.50
N TYR A 642 3.83 -5.88 29.51
CA TYR A 642 3.94 -4.43 29.27
C TYR A 642 2.56 -3.76 29.14
N PRO A 643 1.72 -3.80 30.19
CA PRO A 643 0.35 -3.27 30.13
C PRO A 643 0.30 -1.74 29.98
N ASN A 644 1.40 -1.04 30.23
CA ASN A 644 1.56 0.39 30.02
C ASN A 644 1.81 0.77 28.55
N ALA A 645 2.16 -0.21 27.71
CA ALA A 645 2.39 0.01 26.28
C ALA A 645 1.18 -0.39 25.45
N ILE A 646 0.82 0.45 24.48
CA ILE A 646 -0.18 0.10 23.47
C ILE A 646 0.54 -0.60 22.32
N THR A 647 0.33 -1.91 22.18
CA THR A 647 0.92 -2.72 21.12
C THR A 647 -0.10 -2.98 20.03
N ARG A 648 0.24 -2.64 18.81
CA ARG A 648 -0.55 -2.89 17.61
C ARG A 648 0.21 -3.83 16.69
N THR A 649 -0.09 -5.11 16.78
CA THR A 649 0.46 -6.12 15.87
C THR A 649 -0.31 -6.12 14.54
N SER A 650 0.37 -6.44 13.45
CA SER A 650 -0.24 -6.50 12.13
C SER A 650 0.48 -7.48 11.21
N LEU A 651 -0.33 -8.25 10.46
CA LEU A 651 0.13 -8.98 9.28
C LEU A 651 0.23 -8.03 8.09
N PHE A 652 1.01 -8.41 7.10
CA PHE A 652 1.12 -7.63 5.86
C PHE A 652 -0.19 -7.64 5.09
N LYS A 653 -0.64 -6.48 4.63
CA LYS A 653 -1.84 -6.27 3.81
C LYS A 653 -1.52 -5.25 2.71
N LEU A 654 -2.29 -5.24 1.63
CA LEU A 654 -2.22 -4.19 0.59
C LEU A 654 -3.14 -2.99 0.86
N SER A 655 -3.81 -2.95 2.02
CA SER A 655 -4.62 -1.80 2.39
C SER A 655 -3.75 -0.57 2.66
N PRO A 656 -4.24 0.64 2.39
CA PRO A 656 -3.57 1.85 2.83
C PRO A 656 -3.26 1.81 4.33
N ALA A 657 -2.09 2.31 4.71
CA ALA A 657 -1.68 2.38 6.11
C ALA A 657 -2.55 3.37 6.88
N VAL A 658 -3.04 2.98 8.05
CA VAL A 658 -3.90 3.76 8.94
C VAL A 658 -3.40 3.70 10.37
N ASP A 659 -3.64 4.77 11.14
CA ASP A 659 -3.22 4.84 12.56
C ASP A 659 -4.03 3.88 13.44
N ALA A 660 -5.31 3.68 13.13
CA ALA A 660 -6.19 2.70 13.76
C ALA A 660 -7.20 2.16 12.74
N ALA A 661 -7.75 0.98 12.98
CA ALA A 661 -8.74 0.39 12.09
C ALA A 661 -10.05 1.20 12.10
N ILE A 662 -10.46 1.67 13.27
CA ILE A 662 -11.65 2.49 13.50
C ILE A 662 -11.24 3.85 14.05
N GLU A 663 -11.57 4.91 13.33
CA GLU A 663 -11.29 6.28 13.69
C GLU A 663 -12.52 7.16 13.51
N ILE A 664 -12.94 7.81 14.58
CA ILE A 664 -14.05 8.78 14.58
C ILE A 664 -13.49 10.13 14.99
N GLY A 665 -13.46 11.08 14.07
CA GLY A 665 -12.89 12.40 14.26
C GLY A 665 -13.93 13.49 14.44
N PHE A 666 -13.64 14.39 15.35
CA PHE A 666 -14.36 15.63 15.56
C PHE A 666 -13.49 16.78 15.07
N ILE A 667 -14.05 17.61 14.21
CA ILE A 667 -13.37 18.73 13.56
C ILE A 667 -14.00 20.03 14.06
N GLY A 668 -13.21 21.00 14.50
CA GLY A 668 -13.74 22.28 14.98
C GLY A 668 -12.66 23.19 15.59
N PRO A 669 -13.03 24.40 15.98
CA PRO A 669 -12.07 25.45 16.31
C PRO A 669 -11.55 25.43 17.75
N ASN A 670 -12.22 24.76 18.69
CA ASN A 670 -11.89 24.83 20.11
C ASN A 670 -11.43 23.47 20.66
N THR A 671 -10.25 23.44 21.23
CA THR A 671 -9.61 22.25 21.81
C THR A 671 -10.44 21.59 22.91
N ASP A 672 -11.01 22.37 23.84
CA ASP A 672 -11.72 21.78 25.00
C ASP A 672 -13.01 21.10 24.55
N THR A 673 -13.71 21.67 23.57
CA THR A 673 -14.88 21.03 22.96
C THR A 673 -14.50 19.76 22.21
N LEU A 674 -13.41 19.77 21.45
CA LEU A 674 -12.91 18.56 20.75
C LEU A 674 -12.56 17.46 21.76
N VAL A 675 -11.88 17.79 22.85
CA VAL A 675 -11.58 16.85 23.94
C VAL A 675 -12.85 16.28 24.55
N ALA A 676 -13.84 17.12 24.84
CA ALA A 676 -15.11 16.67 25.43
C ALA A 676 -15.88 15.71 24.49
N LEU A 677 -15.97 16.02 23.20
CA LEU A 677 -16.62 15.18 22.20
C LEU A 677 -15.87 13.85 21.98
N THR A 678 -14.54 13.93 21.91
CA THR A 678 -13.71 12.74 21.76
C THR A 678 -13.80 11.81 22.95
N ASN A 679 -13.79 12.36 24.18
CA ASN A 679 -13.94 11.55 25.39
C ASN A 679 -15.30 10.84 25.44
N GLN A 680 -16.39 11.48 25.03
CA GLN A 680 -17.70 10.80 24.90
C GLN A 680 -17.64 9.62 23.91
N ALA A 681 -16.95 9.79 22.78
CA ALA A 681 -16.75 8.70 21.82
C ALA A 681 -15.89 7.56 22.40
N LEU A 682 -14.82 7.91 23.12
CA LEU A 682 -13.99 6.92 23.82
C LEU A 682 -14.77 6.13 24.86
N GLU A 683 -15.65 6.78 25.64
CA GLU A 683 -16.53 6.10 26.59
C GLU A 683 -17.47 5.10 25.89
N ILE A 684 -18.02 5.47 24.74
CA ILE A 684 -18.85 4.56 23.93
C ILE A 684 -18.01 3.36 23.44
N MET A 685 -16.77 3.61 22.98
CA MET A 685 -15.86 2.54 22.54
C MET A 685 -15.49 1.62 23.71
N HIS A 686 -15.25 2.15 24.91
CA HIS A 686 -14.94 1.34 26.10
C HIS A 686 -16.08 0.43 26.56
N ARG A 687 -17.33 0.78 26.28
CA ARG A 687 -18.49 -0.07 26.58
C ARG A 687 -18.56 -1.31 25.67
N ASN A 688 -17.85 -1.31 24.55
CA ASN A 688 -17.86 -2.42 23.61
C ASN A 688 -16.67 -3.36 23.88
N PRO A 689 -16.92 -4.61 24.35
CA PRO A 689 -15.85 -5.56 24.69
C PRO A 689 -15.07 -6.07 23.46
N ASP A 690 -15.60 -5.85 22.26
CA ASP A 690 -14.99 -6.27 21.01
C ASP A 690 -13.91 -5.30 20.52
N LEU A 691 -13.70 -4.19 21.22
CA LEU A 691 -12.72 -3.17 20.88
C LEU A 691 -11.52 -3.18 21.83
N ILE A 692 -10.35 -2.92 21.26
CA ILE A 692 -9.07 -2.85 21.96
C ILE A 692 -8.28 -1.61 21.51
N ASN A 693 -7.17 -1.28 22.19
CA ASN A 693 -6.28 -0.18 21.84
C ASN A 693 -7.01 1.17 21.75
N ILE A 694 -7.97 1.39 22.64
CA ILE A 694 -8.82 2.60 22.64
C ILE A 694 -7.99 3.79 23.11
N ARG A 695 -7.88 4.81 22.27
CA ARG A 695 -7.07 6.01 22.52
C ARG A 695 -7.57 7.22 21.73
N ASN A 696 -7.10 8.41 22.08
CA ASN A 696 -7.26 9.60 21.26
C ASN A 696 -6.04 9.83 20.37
N SER A 697 -6.21 10.56 19.29
CA SER A 697 -5.15 10.81 18.30
C SER A 697 -4.11 11.85 18.72
N TRP A 698 -4.36 12.63 19.76
CA TRP A 698 -3.43 13.64 20.29
C TRP A 698 -2.55 13.10 21.41
N GLY A 699 -2.82 11.88 21.90
CA GLY A 699 -2.11 11.25 23.01
C GLY A 699 -2.54 11.79 24.37
N ASN A 700 -1.72 11.54 25.37
CA ASN A 700 -1.95 12.01 26.72
C ASN A 700 -1.36 13.41 26.93
N LYS A 701 -1.93 14.17 27.88
CA LYS A 701 -1.31 15.40 28.32
C LYS A 701 -0.04 15.07 29.10
N ILE A 702 1.06 15.70 28.72
CA ILE A 702 2.34 15.61 29.42
C ILE A 702 2.54 16.80 30.36
N PRO A 703 3.27 16.60 31.46
CA PRO A 703 3.62 17.71 32.35
C PRO A 703 4.65 18.63 31.67
N VAL A 704 4.38 19.91 31.70
CA VAL A 704 5.29 20.97 31.24
C VAL A 704 5.59 21.89 32.40
N TRP A 705 6.87 22.06 32.69
CA TRP A 705 7.34 22.96 33.72
C TRP A 705 7.83 24.24 33.06
N LYS A 706 7.17 25.38 33.42
CA LYS A 706 7.36 26.67 32.75
C LYS A 706 7.83 27.72 33.77
N PRO A 707 9.12 28.08 33.74
CA PRO A 707 9.58 29.24 34.51
C PRO A 707 9.01 30.52 33.89
N VAL A 708 8.26 31.29 34.68
CA VAL A 708 7.59 32.51 34.21
C VAL A 708 8.57 33.69 34.38
N TYR A 709 9.21 34.09 33.29
CA TYR A 709 10.15 35.22 33.29
C TYR A 709 9.49 36.53 33.76
N SER A 710 10.11 37.18 34.77
CA SER A 710 9.68 38.47 35.28
C SER A 710 10.62 39.57 34.79
N PRO A 711 10.18 40.49 33.93
CA PRO A 711 11.01 41.61 33.49
C PRO A 711 11.45 42.49 34.64
N GLU A 712 10.59 42.68 35.64
CA GLU A 712 10.84 43.52 36.81
C GLU A 712 11.98 43.02 37.68
N ARG A 713 12.11 41.68 37.79
CA ARG A 713 13.18 41.03 38.56
C ARG A 713 14.46 40.83 37.73
N ALA A 714 14.31 40.52 36.47
CA ALA A 714 15.41 40.10 35.60
C ALA A 714 16.18 41.28 34.96
N GLN A 715 15.50 42.34 34.55
CA GLN A 715 16.17 43.49 33.91
C GLN A 715 17.17 44.21 34.81
N PRO A 716 16.91 44.49 36.11
CA PRO A 716 17.91 45.05 36.96
C PRO A 716 19.18 44.21 37.13
N LEU A 717 19.05 42.89 36.96
CA LEU A 717 20.15 41.92 37.00
C LEU A 717 20.79 41.69 35.61
N GLY A 718 20.41 42.46 34.60
CA GLY A 718 20.91 42.32 33.23
C GLY A 718 20.53 41.02 32.51
N VAL A 719 19.58 40.27 33.05
CA VAL A 719 19.18 38.97 32.46
C VAL A 719 18.05 39.17 31.45
N SER A 720 18.29 38.78 30.21
CA SER A 720 17.28 38.71 29.17
C SER A 720 16.53 37.38 29.19
N ARG A 721 15.33 37.34 28.62
CA ARG A 721 14.59 36.08 28.41
C ARG A 721 15.42 35.04 27.60
N GLN A 722 16.18 35.51 26.63
CA GLN A 722 17.10 34.66 25.85
C GLN A 722 18.24 34.12 26.73
N GLY A 723 18.82 34.93 27.61
CA GLY A 723 19.88 34.51 28.52
C GLY A 723 19.38 33.44 29.51
N MET A 724 18.16 33.62 30.03
CA MET A 724 17.51 32.63 30.86
C MET A 724 17.30 31.31 30.11
N ALA A 725 16.78 31.33 28.87
CA ALA A 725 16.55 30.13 28.07
C ALA A 725 17.86 29.40 27.76
N GLN A 726 18.91 30.11 27.39
CA GLN A 726 20.22 29.53 27.11
C GLN A 726 20.86 28.89 28.35
N SER A 727 20.72 29.51 29.50
CA SER A 727 21.20 28.93 30.78
C SER A 727 20.49 27.61 31.09
N ILE A 728 19.17 27.56 30.92
CA ILE A 728 18.38 26.33 31.09
C ILE A 728 18.83 25.28 30.08
N GLN A 729 19.07 25.67 28.83
CA GLN A 729 19.53 24.78 27.79
C GLN A 729 20.90 24.13 28.09
N ILE A 730 21.83 24.89 28.62
CA ILE A 730 23.14 24.37 29.05
C ILE A 730 22.97 23.33 30.16
N GLY A 731 22.09 23.58 31.10
CA GLY A 731 21.81 22.67 32.25
C GLY A 731 20.94 21.46 31.86
N THR A 732 20.41 21.38 30.64
CA THR A 732 19.50 20.30 30.20
C THR A 732 20.05 19.59 28.98
N THR A 733 19.73 20.06 27.78
CA THR A 733 20.07 19.40 26.51
C THR A 733 21.41 19.81 25.90
N GLY A 734 22.00 20.89 26.41
CA GLY A 734 23.23 21.51 25.87
C GLY A 734 22.94 22.61 24.86
N MET A 735 23.80 23.62 24.81
CA MET A 735 23.74 24.75 23.89
C MET A 735 24.75 24.57 22.75
N THR A 736 24.33 24.75 21.50
CA THR A 736 25.24 24.72 20.37
C THR A 736 26.11 25.99 20.35
N LEU A 737 27.44 25.80 20.41
CA LEU A 737 28.42 26.86 20.35
C LEU A 737 28.93 27.17 18.95
N GLY A 738 28.95 26.17 18.07
CA GLY A 738 29.49 26.25 16.71
C GLY A 738 29.52 24.90 16.02
N GLU A 739 30.36 24.81 14.98
CA GLU A 739 30.51 23.61 14.17
C GLU A 739 31.99 23.18 14.17
N TYR A 740 32.24 21.89 14.17
CA TYR A 740 33.54 21.27 13.94
C TYR A 740 33.50 20.49 12.63
N ARG A 741 34.49 20.70 11.77
CA ARG A 741 34.52 20.02 10.46
C ARG A 741 35.60 18.95 10.44
N GLN A 742 35.15 17.72 10.14
CA GLN A 742 36.03 16.58 9.98
C GLN A 742 35.81 15.96 8.60
N GLY A 743 36.74 16.25 7.68
CA GLY A 743 36.56 15.85 6.29
C GLY A 743 35.35 16.56 5.65
N ASP A 744 34.40 15.81 5.22
CA ASP A 744 33.13 16.26 4.64
C ASP A 744 31.98 16.43 5.68
N GLN A 745 32.23 16.04 6.94
CA GLN A 745 31.25 16.08 8.00
C GLN A 745 31.29 17.38 8.79
N VAL A 746 30.11 17.80 9.21
CA VAL A 746 29.90 18.95 10.09
C VAL A 746 29.30 18.45 11.40
N LEU A 747 30.08 18.51 12.47
CA LEU A 747 29.68 18.10 13.81
C LEU A 747 29.35 19.34 14.64
N PRO A 748 28.16 19.43 15.26
CA PRO A 748 27.87 20.52 16.17
C PRO A 748 28.74 20.42 17.43
N ILE A 749 29.20 21.57 17.90
CA ILE A 749 29.91 21.71 19.18
C ILE A 749 28.86 22.08 20.25
N LEU A 750 28.67 21.22 21.24
CA LEU A 750 27.68 21.40 22.30
C LEU A 750 28.33 21.73 23.63
N LEU A 751 27.87 22.78 24.26
CA LEU A 751 28.22 23.10 25.66
C LEU A 751 27.19 22.49 26.60
N LYS A 752 27.63 21.61 27.47
CA LYS A 752 26.77 20.94 28.48
C LYS A 752 27.32 21.11 29.87
N ASP A 753 26.45 21.19 30.85
CA ASP A 753 26.87 21.06 32.25
C ASP A 753 27.33 19.62 32.54
N ASN A 754 28.39 19.45 33.31
CA ASN A 754 28.91 18.13 33.68
C ASN A 754 28.00 17.35 34.63
N THR A 755 26.93 17.96 35.13
CA THR A 755 25.93 17.35 36.01
C THR A 755 24.63 16.97 35.25
N VAL A 756 24.57 17.13 33.94
CA VAL A 756 23.37 16.92 33.13
C VAL A 756 22.67 15.57 33.40
N ASP A 757 23.43 14.48 33.53
CA ASP A 757 22.86 13.14 33.74
C ASP A 757 22.29 12.94 35.18
N SER A 758 22.65 13.79 36.12
CA SER A 758 22.18 13.75 37.49
C SER A 758 21.23 14.89 37.86
N PHE A 759 20.88 15.74 36.87
CA PHE A 759 20.09 16.94 37.08
C PHE A 759 18.64 16.61 37.49
N ARG A 760 18.19 17.24 38.59
CA ARG A 760 16.83 17.07 39.13
C ARG A 760 16.01 18.34 38.92
N ILE A 761 14.71 18.21 38.93
CA ILE A 761 13.77 19.36 38.78
C ILE A 761 14.01 20.47 39.78
N ASN A 762 14.43 20.10 40.99
CA ASN A 762 14.76 21.10 42.04
C ASN A 762 16.05 21.87 41.77
N ASP A 763 16.99 21.28 41.04
CA ASP A 763 18.27 21.90 40.70
C ASP A 763 18.08 23.05 39.69
N LEU A 764 16.98 23.03 38.95
CA LEU A 764 16.60 24.11 38.04
C LEU A 764 16.36 25.44 38.78
N ARG A 765 15.84 25.44 40.00
CA ARG A 765 15.61 26.68 40.77
C ARG A 765 16.90 27.43 41.08
N THR A 766 17.94 26.68 41.38
CA THR A 766 19.26 27.22 41.76
C THR A 766 20.19 27.37 40.56
N LEU A 767 19.73 27.00 39.36
CA LEU A 767 20.52 27.06 38.12
C LEU A 767 21.05 28.49 37.91
N PRO A 768 22.37 28.68 37.73
CA PRO A 768 22.94 29.99 37.43
C PRO A 768 22.47 30.50 36.07
N VAL A 769 21.97 31.73 36.02
CA VAL A 769 21.55 32.42 34.81
C VAL A 769 22.49 33.56 34.51
N PHE A 770 22.97 33.64 33.29
CA PHE A 770 23.92 34.64 32.85
C PHE A 770 23.22 35.93 32.40
N GLY A 771 23.62 37.05 32.99
CA GLY A 771 23.21 38.40 32.63
C GLY A 771 24.21 39.15 31.77
N THR A 772 23.99 40.41 31.48
CA THR A 772 24.94 41.26 30.75
C THR A 772 26.10 41.63 31.68
N GLY A 773 27.33 41.67 31.16
CA GLY A 773 28.53 42.04 31.89
C GLY A 773 29.12 40.99 32.82
N ASN A 774 28.92 39.73 32.56
CA ASN A 774 29.37 38.59 33.38
C ASN A 774 28.74 38.51 34.80
N GLU A 775 27.65 39.18 35.03
CA GLU A 775 26.85 38.98 36.23
C GLU A 775 26.00 37.73 36.15
N THR A 776 25.86 37.03 37.23
CA THR A 776 25.10 35.80 37.33
C THR A 776 24.18 35.80 38.53
N THR A 777 23.03 35.20 38.37
CA THR A 777 22.03 35.07 39.41
C THR A 777 21.36 33.70 39.34
N SER A 778 20.62 33.26 40.35
CA SER A 778 19.85 32.01 40.25
C SER A 778 18.58 32.21 39.44
N LEU A 779 18.12 31.13 38.77
CA LEU A 779 16.90 31.17 37.99
C LEU A 779 15.68 31.64 38.79
N GLU A 780 15.60 31.27 40.10
CA GLU A 780 14.53 31.66 41.01
C GLU A 780 14.43 33.19 41.18
N GLN A 781 15.53 33.92 41.03
CA GLN A 781 15.55 35.38 41.20
C GLN A 781 15.01 36.14 39.97
N VAL A 782 15.00 35.51 38.80
CA VAL A 782 14.57 36.16 37.55
C VAL A 782 13.18 35.74 37.07
N VAL A 783 12.55 34.77 37.75
CA VAL A 783 11.19 34.34 37.50
C VAL A 783 10.21 34.81 38.57
N SER A 784 8.96 35.01 38.21
CA SER A 784 7.87 35.29 39.14
C SER A 784 7.32 34.02 39.77
N ASP A 785 7.27 32.93 39.02
CA ASP A 785 6.72 31.64 39.44
C ASP A 785 7.25 30.52 38.55
N PHE A 786 7.06 29.27 38.99
CA PHE A 786 7.28 28.06 38.24
C PHE A 786 5.94 27.38 37.99
N ASP A 787 5.35 27.65 36.84
CA ASP A 787 4.04 27.12 36.47
C ASP A 787 4.18 25.67 35.99
N PHE A 788 3.34 24.82 36.56
CA PHE A 788 3.29 23.38 36.17
C PHE A 788 1.97 23.11 35.49
N GLN A 789 2.05 22.87 34.18
CA GLN A 789 0.89 22.68 33.32
C GLN A 789 0.89 21.29 32.67
N TYR A 790 -0.31 20.82 32.33
CA TYR A 790 -0.48 19.62 31.51
C TYR A 790 -0.91 20.01 30.12
N ARG A 791 -0.10 19.67 29.11
CA ARG A 791 -0.33 20.02 27.72
C ARG A 791 -0.30 18.80 26.82
N PHE A 792 -1.05 18.81 25.72
CA PHE A 792 -0.95 17.79 24.70
C PHE A 792 0.42 17.88 23.99
N SER A 793 1.02 16.71 23.74
CA SER A 793 2.30 16.62 23.03
C SER A 793 2.15 16.83 21.50
N ASN A 794 0.93 16.77 21.00
CA ASN A 794 0.62 16.79 19.59
C ASN A 794 -0.75 17.42 19.33
N VAL A 795 -0.86 18.27 18.28
CA VAL A 795 -2.11 18.83 17.75
C VAL A 795 -2.20 18.42 16.28
N LYS A 796 -3.34 17.85 15.87
CA LYS A 796 -3.57 17.44 14.49
C LYS A 796 -4.63 18.31 13.83
N ASP A 797 -4.43 18.61 12.52
CA ASP A 797 -5.42 19.28 11.70
C ASP A 797 -5.76 18.44 10.47
N TYR A 798 -6.97 18.67 9.98
CA TYR A 798 -7.48 18.14 8.74
C TYR A 798 -8.06 19.28 7.90
N ASN A 799 -7.48 19.52 6.73
CA ASN A 799 -7.86 20.63 5.86
C ASN A 799 -7.92 21.98 6.58
N ARG A 800 -6.88 22.26 7.40
CA ARG A 800 -6.71 23.50 8.18
C ARG A 800 -7.70 23.69 9.33
N GLN A 801 -8.34 22.65 9.78
CA GLN A 801 -9.16 22.69 10.99
C GLN A 801 -8.67 21.67 11.98
N MET A 802 -8.60 22.02 13.25
CA MET A 802 -8.22 21.07 14.28
C MET A 802 -9.13 19.86 14.27
N VAL A 803 -8.53 18.68 14.33
CA VAL A 803 -9.22 17.39 14.38
C VAL A 803 -8.69 16.55 15.53
N MET A 804 -9.60 16.06 16.36
CA MET A 804 -9.27 15.06 17.38
C MET A 804 -10.08 13.80 17.11
N MET A 805 -9.42 12.65 17.09
CA MET A 805 -10.03 11.38 16.72
C MET A 805 -10.07 10.45 17.93
N ALA A 806 -11.20 9.80 18.17
CA ALA A 806 -11.29 8.59 18.98
C ALA A 806 -10.89 7.40 18.10
N GLN A 807 -9.91 6.62 18.53
CA GLN A 807 -9.27 5.57 17.79
C GLN A 807 -9.38 4.25 18.54
N CYS A 808 -9.65 3.15 17.83
CA CYS A 808 -9.61 1.79 18.36
C CYS A 808 -9.35 0.76 17.27
N ASP A 809 -8.98 -0.44 17.69
CA ASP A 809 -8.85 -1.60 16.82
C ASP A 809 -9.88 -2.68 17.25
N PRO A 810 -10.46 -3.45 16.32
CA PRO A 810 -11.33 -4.57 16.68
C PRO A 810 -10.50 -5.70 17.31
N ARG A 811 -11.11 -6.41 18.27
CA ARG A 811 -10.52 -7.63 18.80
C ARG A 811 -10.39 -8.66 17.68
N ARG A 812 -9.41 -9.52 17.76
CA ARG A 812 -9.20 -10.59 16.78
C ARG A 812 -10.44 -11.45 16.61
N GLY A 813 -10.72 -11.80 15.35
CA GLY A 813 -11.91 -12.55 14.98
C GLY A 813 -13.19 -11.72 14.89
N VAL A 814 -13.18 -10.47 15.35
CA VAL A 814 -14.30 -9.54 15.21
C VAL A 814 -14.21 -8.86 13.83
N ASN A 815 -15.35 -8.77 13.16
CA ASN A 815 -15.47 -8.06 11.90
C ASN A 815 -15.30 -6.55 12.11
N ALA A 816 -14.25 -5.95 11.53
CA ALA A 816 -13.93 -4.54 11.70
C ALA A 816 -15.05 -3.61 11.20
N ILE A 817 -15.71 -3.96 10.09
CA ILE A 817 -16.80 -3.16 9.51
C ILE A 817 -18.06 -3.26 10.39
N ALA A 818 -18.38 -4.43 10.91
CA ALA A 818 -19.50 -4.61 11.82
C ALA A 818 -19.28 -3.85 13.13
N ALA A 819 -18.09 -3.95 13.71
CA ALA A 819 -17.71 -3.22 14.91
C ALA A 819 -17.76 -1.69 14.66
N PHE A 820 -17.24 -1.22 13.52
CA PHE A 820 -17.34 0.18 13.13
C PHE A 820 -18.80 0.64 13.05
N ASN A 821 -19.65 -0.09 12.31
CA ASN A 821 -21.06 0.28 12.13
C ASN A 821 -21.82 0.36 13.45
N GLN A 822 -21.52 -0.56 14.38
CA GLN A 822 -22.10 -0.54 15.72
C GLN A 822 -21.69 0.71 16.49
N VAL A 823 -20.41 0.99 16.56
CA VAL A 823 -19.87 2.17 17.27
C VAL A 823 -20.36 3.45 16.61
N TRP A 824 -20.29 3.54 15.29
CA TRP A 824 -20.70 4.72 14.53
C TRP A 824 -22.18 5.06 14.77
N SER A 825 -23.05 4.05 14.74
CA SER A 825 -24.49 4.24 15.01
C SER A 825 -24.76 4.71 16.45
N GLN A 826 -23.99 4.22 17.44
CA GLN A 826 -24.11 4.65 18.82
C GLN A 826 -23.61 6.09 19.01
N VAL A 827 -22.44 6.41 18.43
CA VAL A 827 -21.86 7.77 18.47
C VAL A 827 -22.80 8.79 17.85
N GLN A 828 -23.38 8.48 16.68
CA GLN A 828 -24.37 9.37 16.04
C GLN A 828 -25.63 9.59 16.87
N LYS A 829 -26.04 8.60 17.64
CA LYS A 829 -27.24 8.66 18.46
C LYS A 829 -27.01 9.38 19.79
N GLU A 830 -25.86 9.15 20.43
CA GLU A 830 -25.58 9.63 21.78
C GLU A 830 -24.89 10.98 21.80
N ILE A 831 -24.03 11.30 20.79
CA ILE A 831 -23.24 12.53 20.77
C ILE A 831 -23.94 13.59 19.92
N LYS A 832 -24.28 14.71 20.57
CA LYS A 832 -24.78 15.91 19.88
C LYS A 832 -23.61 16.82 19.52
N VAL A 833 -23.34 16.91 18.25
CA VAL A 833 -22.26 17.77 17.72
C VAL A 833 -22.75 19.23 17.71
N PRO A 834 -22.07 20.17 18.38
CA PRO A 834 -22.44 21.58 18.38
C PRO A 834 -22.33 22.22 17.00
N GLU A 835 -23.00 23.36 16.81
CA GLU A 835 -22.87 24.15 15.58
C GLU A 835 -21.43 24.63 15.37
N GLY A 836 -20.94 24.58 14.14
CA GLY A 836 -19.55 24.87 13.81
C GLY A 836 -18.56 23.71 14.01
N TYR A 837 -19.05 22.54 14.47
CA TYR A 837 -18.27 21.31 14.54
C TYR A 837 -18.81 20.27 13.57
N THR A 838 -17.93 19.41 13.09
CA THR A 838 -18.31 18.29 12.22
C THR A 838 -17.75 16.98 12.76
N MET A 839 -18.49 15.90 12.55
CA MET A 839 -18.07 14.55 12.89
C MET A 839 -17.88 13.76 11.60
N LYS A 840 -16.74 13.11 11.46
CA LYS A 840 -16.36 12.33 10.29
C LYS A 840 -15.64 11.05 10.71
N TYR A 841 -15.83 9.96 9.95
CA TYR A 841 -15.02 8.77 10.11
C TYR A 841 -13.75 8.86 9.24
N PHE A 842 -12.70 8.21 9.72
CA PHE A 842 -11.38 8.11 9.10
C PHE A 842 -10.92 6.64 9.09
N GLY A 843 -9.63 6.40 8.89
CA GLY A 843 -9.04 5.08 9.00
C GLY A 843 -9.37 4.16 7.82
N GLU A 844 -9.52 2.87 8.12
CA GLU A 844 -9.78 1.84 7.10
C GLU A 844 -11.14 2.05 6.42
N GLN A 845 -12.12 2.53 7.16
CA GLN A 845 -13.48 2.80 6.65
C GLN A 845 -13.50 3.95 5.62
N GLU A 846 -12.77 5.04 5.85
CA GLU A 846 -12.65 6.13 4.86
C GLU A 846 -12.06 5.59 3.56
N SER A 847 -10.96 4.84 3.65
CA SER A 847 -10.28 4.26 2.48
C SER A 847 -11.15 3.29 1.70
N GLN A 848 -11.94 2.47 2.41
CA GLN A 848 -12.87 1.52 1.80
C GLN A 848 -14.02 2.24 1.08
N VAL A 849 -14.64 3.22 1.74
CA VAL A 849 -15.75 3.99 1.14
C VAL A 849 -15.26 4.76 -0.08
N GLU A 850 -14.13 5.45 -0.01
CA GLU A 850 -13.54 6.16 -1.15
C GLU A 850 -13.26 5.22 -2.33
N SER A 851 -12.72 4.02 -2.07
CA SER A 851 -12.46 3.03 -3.12
C SER A 851 -13.74 2.49 -3.75
N ASN A 852 -14.74 2.19 -2.93
CA ASN A 852 -16.04 1.71 -3.41
C ASN A 852 -16.79 2.79 -4.19
N GLU A 853 -16.79 4.03 -3.75
CA GLU A 853 -17.37 5.16 -4.47
C GLU A 853 -16.68 5.40 -5.81
N ALA A 854 -15.33 5.32 -5.85
CA ALA A 854 -14.56 5.45 -7.09
C ALA A 854 -14.94 4.38 -8.13
N LEU A 855 -15.19 3.14 -7.67
CA LEU A 855 -15.70 2.05 -8.54
C LEU A 855 -17.15 2.31 -8.96
N ALA A 856 -18.03 2.62 -7.99
CA ALA A 856 -19.47 2.80 -8.19
C ALA A 856 -19.78 3.93 -9.18
N LYS A 857 -18.98 5.00 -9.15
CA LYS A 857 -19.13 6.16 -10.07
C LYS A 857 -19.06 5.76 -11.54
N ASN A 858 -18.32 4.72 -11.89
CA ASN A 858 -18.14 4.24 -13.25
C ASN A 858 -19.08 3.09 -13.64
N LEU A 859 -19.85 2.53 -12.69
CA LEU A 859 -20.82 1.46 -12.98
C LEU A 859 -21.92 1.88 -13.96
N PRO A 860 -22.54 3.10 -13.87
CA PRO A 860 -23.57 3.52 -14.81
C PRO A 860 -23.08 3.53 -16.25
N LEU A 861 -21.86 4.03 -16.51
CA LEU A 861 -21.25 4.01 -17.85
C LEU A 861 -21.06 2.57 -18.35
N THR A 862 -20.61 1.71 -17.49
CA THR A 862 -20.38 0.29 -17.80
C THR A 862 -21.69 -0.42 -18.17
N PHE A 863 -22.73 -0.27 -17.36
CA PHE A 863 -24.04 -0.84 -17.65
C PHE A 863 -24.66 -0.25 -18.94
N PHE A 864 -24.46 1.04 -19.19
CA PHE A 864 -24.89 1.67 -20.42
C PHE A 864 -24.19 1.05 -21.65
N LEU A 865 -22.85 0.89 -21.61
CA LEU A 865 -22.11 0.26 -22.71
C LEU A 865 -22.55 -1.18 -22.93
N MET A 866 -22.75 -1.96 -21.87
CA MET A 866 -23.27 -3.33 -21.95
C MET A 866 -24.66 -3.36 -22.58
N PHE A 867 -25.57 -2.48 -22.14
CA PHE A 867 -26.92 -2.39 -22.66
C PHE A 867 -26.94 -2.01 -24.15
N VAL A 868 -26.15 -1.02 -24.54
CA VAL A 868 -25.99 -0.57 -25.93
C VAL A 868 -25.46 -1.74 -26.80
N THR A 869 -24.46 -2.45 -26.33
CA THR A 869 -23.91 -3.62 -27.06
C THR A 869 -24.97 -4.70 -27.25
N LEU A 870 -25.76 -5.00 -26.22
CA LEU A 870 -26.87 -5.96 -26.32
C LEU A 870 -27.97 -5.46 -27.28
N LEU A 871 -28.24 -4.16 -27.33
CA LEU A 871 -29.18 -3.57 -28.29
C LEU A 871 -28.71 -3.72 -29.73
N PHE A 872 -27.45 -3.45 -30.01
CA PHE A 872 -26.86 -3.65 -31.33
C PHE A 872 -26.92 -5.11 -31.77
N LEU A 873 -26.69 -6.03 -30.83
CA LEU A 873 -26.67 -7.45 -31.10
C LEU A 873 -28.07 -8.01 -31.40
N PHE A 874 -29.06 -7.68 -30.57
CA PHE A 874 -30.39 -8.27 -30.65
C PHE A 874 -31.42 -7.42 -31.36
N LYS A 875 -31.16 -6.15 -31.62
CA LYS A 875 -32.04 -5.17 -32.26
C LYS A 875 -33.44 -5.08 -31.64
N THR A 876 -33.57 -5.42 -30.37
CA THR A 876 -34.82 -5.32 -29.56
C THR A 876 -34.51 -4.95 -28.12
N TYR A 877 -35.46 -4.31 -27.41
CA TYR A 877 -35.30 -3.96 -25.99
C TYR A 877 -35.60 -5.12 -25.03
N ARG A 878 -36.49 -6.05 -25.42
CA ARG A 878 -36.99 -7.11 -24.53
C ARG A 878 -35.89 -8.13 -24.18
N LYS A 879 -35.03 -8.52 -25.14
CA LYS A 879 -33.98 -9.51 -24.90
C LYS A 879 -32.87 -9.01 -23.99
N PRO A 880 -32.31 -7.81 -24.21
CA PRO A 880 -31.40 -7.21 -23.24
C PRO A 880 -31.97 -7.13 -21.83
N THR A 881 -33.24 -6.72 -21.70
CA THR A 881 -33.90 -6.63 -20.39
C THR A 881 -33.96 -7.97 -19.67
N VAL A 882 -34.28 -9.07 -20.39
CA VAL A 882 -34.27 -10.44 -19.78
C VAL A 882 -32.89 -10.77 -19.26
N ILE A 883 -31.82 -10.50 -20.03
CA ILE A 883 -30.43 -10.81 -19.67
C ILE A 883 -30.00 -10.02 -18.42
N LEU A 884 -30.28 -8.73 -18.40
CA LEU A 884 -29.89 -7.87 -17.28
C LEU A 884 -30.68 -8.16 -16.00
N LEU A 885 -31.94 -8.62 -16.12
CA LEU A 885 -32.76 -9.03 -14.97
C LEU A 885 -32.20 -10.27 -14.25
N MET A 886 -31.37 -11.08 -14.91
CA MET A 886 -30.72 -12.23 -14.28
C MET A 886 -29.53 -11.85 -13.39
N LEU A 887 -28.96 -10.64 -13.56
CA LEU A 887 -27.75 -10.25 -12.85
C LEU A 887 -27.89 -10.22 -11.31
N PRO A 888 -28.96 -9.67 -10.71
CA PRO A 888 -29.11 -9.69 -9.26
C PRO A 888 -29.12 -11.12 -8.68
N LEU A 889 -29.66 -12.10 -9.42
CA LEU A 889 -29.79 -13.47 -8.94
C LEU A 889 -28.42 -14.19 -8.78
N ILE A 890 -27.36 -13.66 -9.39
CA ILE A 890 -26.01 -14.22 -9.25
C ILE A 890 -25.51 -14.13 -7.80
N PHE A 891 -26.01 -13.14 -7.03
CA PHE A 891 -25.69 -12.99 -5.60
C PHE A 891 -25.96 -14.27 -4.79
N ILE A 892 -26.95 -15.06 -5.17
CA ILE A 892 -27.22 -16.36 -4.53
C ILE A 892 -25.97 -17.25 -4.59
N GLY A 893 -25.33 -17.31 -5.75
CA GLY A 893 -24.12 -18.10 -5.97
C GLY A 893 -22.87 -17.53 -5.26
N ILE A 894 -22.74 -16.22 -5.21
CA ILE A 894 -21.63 -15.56 -4.51
C ILE A 894 -21.65 -15.90 -3.03
N VAL A 895 -22.81 -15.69 -2.38
CA VAL A 895 -22.98 -15.97 -0.95
C VAL A 895 -22.74 -17.46 -0.67
N LEU A 896 -23.32 -18.34 -1.50
CA LEU A 896 -23.13 -19.78 -1.36
C LEU A 896 -21.65 -20.19 -1.52
N GLY A 897 -20.96 -19.64 -2.51
CA GLY A 897 -19.53 -19.93 -2.77
C GLY A 897 -18.64 -19.49 -1.63
N LEU A 898 -18.79 -18.27 -1.15
CA LEU A 898 -18.02 -17.73 -0.03
C LEU A 898 -18.25 -18.53 1.26
N LEU A 899 -19.51 -18.89 1.57
CA LEU A 899 -19.84 -19.69 2.75
C LEU A 899 -19.25 -21.10 2.70
N LEU A 900 -19.43 -21.82 1.57
CA LEU A 900 -18.94 -23.18 1.42
C LEU A 900 -17.42 -23.28 1.46
N LEU A 901 -16.74 -22.26 0.95
CA LEU A 901 -15.29 -22.22 0.86
C LEU A 901 -14.63 -21.45 2.04
N GLY A 902 -15.43 -20.97 2.99
CA GLY A 902 -14.93 -20.31 4.20
C GLY A 902 -14.18 -19.00 3.94
N LYS A 903 -14.54 -18.26 2.88
CA LYS A 903 -13.89 -16.99 2.52
C LYS A 903 -14.74 -15.79 2.95
N SER A 904 -14.09 -14.69 3.33
CA SER A 904 -14.75 -13.41 3.61
C SER A 904 -15.10 -12.68 2.30
N PHE A 905 -16.08 -11.78 2.38
CA PHE A 905 -16.34 -10.84 1.30
C PHE A 905 -15.40 -9.65 1.43
N ASP A 906 -14.48 -9.50 0.48
CA ASP A 906 -13.43 -8.49 0.46
C ASP A 906 -13.43 -7.69 -0.85
N PHE A 907 -12.50 -6.75 -0.99
CA PHE A 907 -12.34 -5.96 -2.20
C PHE A 907 -12.14 -6.83 -3.45
N PHE A 908 -11.38 -7.92 -3.37
CA PHE A 908 -11.18 -8.84 -4.49
C PHE A 908 -12.45 -9.65 -4.82
N SER A 909 -13.30 -9.90 -3.84
CA SER A 909 -14.62 -10.48 -4.08
C SER A 909 -15.52 -9.57 -4.92
N ILE A 910 -15.42 -8.24 -4.72
CA ILE A 910 -16.10 -7.24 -5.58
C ILE A 910 -15.58 -7.32 -7.02
N LEU A 911 -14.26 -7.50 -7.21
CA LEU A 911 -13.69 -7.70 -8.55
C LEU A 911 -14.20 -9.00 -9.18
N GLY A 912 -14.31 -10.06 -8.38
CA GLY A 912 -14.93 -11.33 -8.78
C GLY A 912 -16.38 -11.15 -9.25
N LEU A 913 -17.16 -10.34 -8.54
CA LEU A 913 -18.54 -10.00 -8.92
C LEU A 913 -18.59 -9.30 -10.28
N LEU A 914 -17.72 -8.32 -10.55
CA LEU A 914 -17.64 -7.63 -11.84
C LEU A 914 -17.32 -8.62 -12.97
N GLY A 915 -16.36 -9.51 -12.76
CA GLY A 915 -16.03 -10.57 -13.73
C GLY A 915 -17.21 -11.53 -13.98
N LEU A 916 -17.89 -11.92 -12.92
CA LEU A 916 -19.03 -12.81 -12.98
C LEU A 916 -20.20 -12.21 -13.76
N ILE A 917 -20.44 -10.90 -13.65
CA ILE A 917 -21.45 -10.18 -14.45
C ILE A 917 -21.15 -10.38 -15.94
N GLY A 918 -19.91 -10.18 -16.38
CA GLY A 918 -19.49 -10.35 -17.78
C GLY A 918 -19.66 -11.78 -18.27
N MET A 919 -19.27 -12.77 -17.46
CA MET A 919 -19.39 -14.20 -17.79
C MET A 919 -20.85 -14.65 -17.90
N ASN A 920 -21.70 -14.19 -16.99
CA ASN A 920 -23.12 -14.55 -17.02
C ASN A 920 -23.83 -13.96 -18.23
N ILE A 921 -23.60 -12.70 -18.57
CA ILE A 921 -24.16 -12.07 -19.77
C ILE A 921 -23.69 -12.80 -21.03
N LYS A 922 -22.41 -13.21 -21.09
CA LYS A 922 -21.85 -13.99 -22.19
C LYS A 922 -22.62 -15.31 -22.40
N ASN A 923 -22.86 -16.07 -21.33
CA ASN A 923 -23.60 -17.32 -21.40
C ASN A 923 -25.07 -17.09 -21.84
N ALA A 924 -25.68 -16.03 -21.34
CA ALA A 924 -27.05 -15.65 -21.71
C ALA A 924 -27.17 -15.23 -23.18
N ILE A 925 -26.19 -14.49 -23.72
CA ILE A 925 -26.15 -14.11 -25.17
C ILE A 925 -26.15 -15.35 -26.04
N VAL A 926 -25.26 -16.30 -25.75
CA VAL A 926 -25.12 -17.54 -26.54
C VAL A 926 -26.43 -18.36 -26.56
N LEU A 927 -27.15 -18.38 -25.42
CA LEU A 927 -28.45 -19.06 -25.37
C LEU A 927 -29.53 -18.31 -26.15
N VAL A 928 -29.65 -16.99 -25.93
CA VAL A 928 -30.69 -16.18 -26.61
C VAL A 928 -30.48 -16.15 -28.14
N GLU A 929 -29.22 -16.09 -28.60
CA GLU A 929 -28.88 -16.18 -30.03
C GLU A 929 -29.28 -17.53 -30.61
N GLN A 930 -29.09 -18.63 -29.87
CA GLN A 930 -29.53 -19.95 -30.29
C GLN A 930 -31.06 -20.05 -30.39
N ILE A 931 -31.80 -19.43 -29.44
CA ILE A 931 -33.26 -19.37 -29.51
C ILE A 931 -33.70 -18.66 -30.80
N ASP A 932 -33.03 -17.59 -31.18
CA ASP A 932 -33.32 -16.86 -32.41
C ASP A 932 -33.03 -17.69 -33.69
N LEU A 933 -31.95 -18.46 -33.67
CA LEU A 933 -31.61 -19.36 -34.76
C LEU A 933 -32.66 -20.47 -34.94
N GLU A 934 -33.06 -21.10 -33.83
CA GLU A 934 -34.09 -22.14 -33.84
C GLU A 934 -35.48 -21.61 -34.30
N ALA A 935 -35.82 -20.38 -33.84
CA ALA A 935 -37.05 -19.71 -34.28
C ALA A 935 -37.03 -19.38 -35.80
N LYS A 936 -35.86 -18.94 -36.35
CA LYS A 936 -35.69 -18.72 -37.79
C LYS A 936 -35.77 -19.99 -38.62
N MET A 937 -35.49 -21.16 -38.03
CA MET A 937 -35.68 -22.46 -38.65
C MET A 937 -37.15 -22.93 -38.69
N GLY A 938 -38.10 -22.12 -38.24
CA GLY A 938 -39.53 -22.38 -38.31
C GLY A 938 -40.10 -23.20 -37.16
N LYS A 939 -39.39 -23.43 -36.08
CA LYS A 939 -39.93 -24.11 -34.88
C LYS A 939 -40.96 -23.25 -34.16
N LYS A 940 -41.92 -23.86 -33.50
CA LYS A 940 -42.86 -23.15 -32.63
C LYS A 940 -42.08 -22.43 -31.51
N PRO A 941 -42.49 -21.24 -31.06
CA PRO A 941 -41.75 -20.43 -30.11
C PRO A 941 -41.33 -21.19 -28.84
N LEU A 942 -42.19 -21.99 -28.23
CA LEU A 942 -41.86 -22.79 -27.06
C LEU A 942 -40.87 -23.92 -27.37
N ASP A 943 -41.05 -24.62 -28.47
CA ASP A 943 -40.15 -25.70 -28.90
C ASP A 943 -38.80 -25.16 -29.32
N ALA A 944 -38.73 -23.93 -29.89
CA ALA A 944 -37.50 -23.24 -30.19
C ALA A 944 -36.71 -22.94 -28.92
N VAL A 945 -37.38 -22.44 -27.84
CA VAL A 945 -36.75 -22.20 -26.55
C VAL A 945 -36.23 -23.49 -25.92
N VAL A 946 -37.04 -24.55 -25.90
CA VAL A 946 -36.65 -25.83 -25.29
C VAL A 946 -35.50 -26.50 -26.10
N SER A 947 -35.59 -26.52 -27.43
CA SER A 947 -34.56 -27.09 -28.30
C SER A 947 -33.23 -26.32 -28.18
N ALA A 948 -33.29 -25.00 -28.21
CA ALA A 948 -32.12 -24.14 -28.04
C ALA A 948 -31.42 -24.37 -26.72
N THR A 949 -32.22 -24.41 -25.63
CA THR A 949 -31.66 -24.63 -24.28
C THR A 949 -31.04 -26.04 -24.18
N THR A 950 -31.69 -27.06 -24.74
CA THR A 950 -31.18 -28.42 -24.70
C THR A 950 -29.85 -28.54 -25.47
N SER A 951 -29.72 -27.86 -26.62
CA SER A 951 -28.50 -27.85 -27.40
C SER A 951 -27.35 -27.12 -26.75
N ARG A 952 -27.63 -26.20 -25.82
CA ARG A 952 -26.63 -25.39 -25.14
C ARG A 952 -26.23 -25.89 -23.73
N ILE A 953 -26.76 -27.02 -23.28
CA ILE A 953 -26.37 -27.61 -21.97
C ILE A 953 -24.87 -27.87 -21.91
N VAL A 954 -24.32 -28.58 -22.92
CA VAL A 954 -22.90 -28.97 -22.93
C VAL A 954 -21.99 -27.75 -23.05
N PRO A 955 -22.15 -26.81 -24.01
CA PRO A 955 -21.33 -25.62 -24.09
C PRO A 955 -21.36 -24.74 -22.81
N VAL A 956 -22.53 -24.52 -22.22
CA VAL A 956 -22.65 -23.70 -20.99
C VAL A 956 -22.03 -24.42 -19.80
N ALA A 957 -22.30 -25.71 -19.62
CA ALA A 957 -21.71 -26.49 -18.53
C ALA A 957 -20.18 -26.59 -18.67
N MET A 958 -19.67 -26.71 -19.91
CA MET A 958 -18.24 -26.73 -20.20
C MET A 958 -17.59 -25.39 -19.89
N ALA A 959 -18.12 -24.29 -20.41
CA ALA A 959 -17.57 -22.95 -20.18
C ALA A 959 -17.49 -22.64 -18.66
N SER A 960 -18.54 -23.01 -17.95
CA SER A 960 -18.55 -22.81 -16.48
C SER A 960 -17.62 -23.79 -15.76
N GLY A 961 -17.61 -25.05 -16.15
CA GLY A 961 -16.76 -26.09 -15.54
C GLY A 961 -15.28 -25.83 -15.76
N THR A 962 -14.85 -25.41 -16.96
CA THR A 962 -13.46 -25.05 -17.25
C THR A 962 -13.02 -23.84 -16.44
N THR A 963 -13.91 -22.85 -16.28
CA THR A 963 -13.59 -21.66 -15.48
C THR A 963 -13.53 -22.00 -13.98
N ILE A 964 -14.50 -22.72 -13.44
CA ILE A 964 -14.53 -23.09 -12.02
C ILE A 964 -13.29 -23.93 -11.65
N LEU A 965 -13.00 -24.98 -12.43
CA LEU A 965 -11.88 -25.86 -12.11
C LEU A 965 -10.51 -25.25 -12.49
N GLY A 966 -10.48 -24.39 -13.51
CA GLY A 966 -9.27 -23.64 -13.87
C GLY A 966 -8.86 -22.61 -12.82
N MET A 967 -9.81 -22.12 -12.01
CA MET A 967 -9.53 -21.19 -10.91
C MET A 967 -9.20 -21.90 -9.59
N LEU A 968 -9.21 -23.22 -9.55
CA LEU A 968 -8.97 -23.98 -8.32
C LEU A 968 -7.62 -23.66 -7.65
N PRO A 969 -6.48 -23.53 -8.36
CA PRO A 969 -5.24 -23.12 -7.74
C PRO A 969 -5.32 -21.75 -7.06
N LEU A 970 -6.04 -20.79 -7.64
CA LEU A 970 -6.20 -19.44 -7.12
C LEU A 970 -7.04 -19.38 -5.82
N LEU A 971 -7.88 -20.38 -5.56
CA LEU A 971 -8.68 -20.48 -4.35
C LEU A 971 -7.81 -20.55 -3.07
N PHE A 972 -6.62 -21.14 -3.19
CA PHE A 972 -5.67 -21.27 -2.08
C PHE A 972 -4.76 -20.05 -1.91
N ASP A 973 -4.78 -19.12 -2.86
CA ASP A 973 -4.06 -17.87 -2.73
C ASP A 973 -4.68 -16.98 -1.62
N ALA A 974 -3.82 -16.37 -0.80
CA ALA A 974 -4.26 -15.55 0.32
C ALA A 974 -5.00 -14.28 -0.15
N MET A 975 -4.56 -13.67 -1.26
CA MET A 975 -5.09 -12.41 -1.76
C MET A 975 -6.32 -12.60 -2.66
N PHE A 976 -6.26 -13.57 -3.59
CA PHE A 976 -7.28 -13.75 -4.61
C PHE A 976 -8.28 -14.87 -4.32
N GLY A 977 -8.12 -15.58 -3.20
CA GLY A 977 -9.00 -16.68 -2.82
C GLY A 977 -10.47 -16.27 -2.65
N GLY A 978 -10.76 -15.08 -2.12
CA GLY A 978 -12.12 -14.52 -2.04
C GLY A 978 -12.73 -14.25 -3.42
N MET A 979 -11.93 -13.72 -4.35
CA MET A 979 -12.34 -13.53 -5.74
C MET A 979 -12.62 -14.86 -6.45
N ALA A 980 -11.73 -15.85 -6.29
CA ALA A 980 -11.91 -17.18 -6.87
C ALA A 980 -13.20 -17.84 -6.33
N ALA A 981 -13.43 -17.80 -5.01
CA ALA A 981 -14.64 -18.33 -4.39
C ALA A 981 -15.92 -17.65 -4.92
N THR A 982 -15.89 -16.33 -5.08
CA THR A 982 -16.97 -15.51 -5.65
C THR A 982 -17.31 -15.95 -7.08
N ILE A 983 -16.28 -16.08 -7.92
CA ILE A 983 -16.49 -16.49 -9.33
C ILE A 983 -16.91 -17.95 -9.42
N MET A 984 -16.30 -18.86 -8.70
CA MET A 984 -16.62 -20.30 -8.72
C MET A 984 -18.06 -20.55 -8.26
N GLY A 985 -18.43 -20.03 -7.09
CA GLY A 985 -19.79 -20.20 -6.55
C GLY A 985 -20.83 -19.45 -7.40
N GLY A 986 -20.52 -18.22 -7.79
CA GLY A 986 -21.37 -17.40 -8.63
C GLY A 986 -21.62 -18.03 -10.00
N LEU A 987 -20.58 -18.55 -10.67
CA LEU A 987 -20.68 -19.15 -12.00
C LEU A 987 -21.44 -20.51 -11.97
N LEU A 988 -21.27 -21.28 -10.90
CA LEU A 988 -22.05 -22.52 -10.70
C LEU A 988 -23.56 -22.22 -10.69
N VAL A 989 -23.98 -21.26 -9.87
CA VAL A 989 -25.40 -20.87 -9.82
C VAL A 989 -25.81 -20.13 -11.10
N ALA A 990 -24.97 -19.26 -11.67
CA ALA A 990 -25.23 -18.57 -12.93
C ALA A 990 -25.52 -19.55 -14.09
N SER A 991 -24.82 -20.70 -14.15
CA SER A 991 -25.06 -21.73 -15.14
C SER A 991 -26.45 -22.37 -14.97
N ILE A 992 -26.84 -22.64 -13.73
CA ILE A 992 -28.18 -23.14 -13.42
C ILE A 992 -29.24 -22.09 -13.80
N LEU A 993 -29.00 -20.82 -13.46
CA LEU A 993 -29.91 -19.72 -13.83
C LEU A 993 -30.04 -19.58 -15.35
N THR A 994 -28.95 -19.68 -16.09
CA THR A 994 -28.95 -19.60 -17.56
C THR A 994 -29.71 -20.76 -18.21
N LEU A 995 -29.57 -21.98 -17.71
CA LEU A 995 -30.20 -23.16 -18.29
C LEU A 995 -31.67 -23.35 -17.87
N PHE A 996 -32.06 -22.91 -16.68
CA PHE A 996 -33.41 -23.13 -16.17
C PHE A 996 -34.22 -21.85 -16.04
N VAL A 997 -33.68 -20.77 -15.50
CA VAL A 997 -34.42 -19.55 -15.15
C VAL A 997 -34.51 -18.57 -16.33
N LEU A 998 -33.43 -18.39 -17.11
CA LEU A 998 -33.39 -17.50 -18.26
C LEU A 998 -34.47 -17.89 -19.31
N PRO A 999 -34.67 -19.17 -19.70
CA PRO A 999 -35.73 -19.56 -20.63
C PRO A 999 -37.13 -19.25 -20.06
N VAL A 1000 -37.34 -19.41 -18.78
CA VAL A 1000 -38.62 -19.08 -18.12
C VAL A 1000 -38.87 -17.56 -18.15
N ALA A 1001 -37.88 -16.76 -17.80
CA ALA A 1001 -37.95 -15.29 -17.87
C ALA A 1001 -38.13 -14.80 -19.31
N TYR A 1002 -37.44 -15.43 -20.26
CA TYR A 1002 -37.57 -15.14 -21.69
C TYR A 1002 -39.02 -15.37 -22.16
N CYS A 1003 -39.60 -16.54 -21.85
CA CYS A 1003 -41.01 -16.86 -22.18
C CYS A 1003 -42.00 -15.91 -21.50
N ALA A 1004 -41.72 -15.49 -20.25
CA ALA A 1004 -42.57 -14.55 -19.53
C ALA A 1004 -42.56 -13.15 -20.19
N ILE A 1005 -41.40 -12.59 -20.49
CA ILE A 1005 -41.25 -11.24 -21.06
C ILE A 1005 -41.67 -11.17 -22.52
N GLN A 1006 -41.38 -12.23 -23.32
CA GLN A 1006 -41.81 -12.33 -24.73
C GLN A 1006 -43.30 -12.75 -24.86
N ARG A 1007 -43.98 -13.01 -23.75
CA ARG A 1007 -45.38 -13.45 -23.69
C ARG A 1007 -45.65 -14.70 -24.53
N ILE A 1008 -44.73 -15.64 -24.56
CA ILE A 1008 -44.91 -16.92 -25.24
C ILE A 1008 -45.92 -17.76 -24.40
N LYS A 1009 -46.99 -18.19 -25.10
CA LYS A 1009 -48.00 -19.10 -24.54
C LYS A 1009 -47.69 -20.54 -24.96
N ASP A 1010 -48.16 -21.53 -24.23
CA ASP A 1010 -48.06 -22.97 -24.53
C ASP A 1010 -48.62 -23.29 -25.88
#